data_f007394d77b6f7e08d0b1088514ef8c7
#
_entry.id   f007394d77b6f7e08d0b1088514ef8c7
#
_cell.length_a   1.000
_cell.length_b   1.000
_cell.length_c   1.000
_cell.angle_alpha   90.00
_cell.angle_beta   90.00
_cell.angle_gamma   90.00
#
_symmetry.space_group_name_H-M   'P 1'
#
loop_
_entity.id
_entity.type
_entity.pdbx_description
1 polymer ?
#
loop_
_entity_poly.entity_id
_entity_poly.type
_entity_poly.pdbx_seq_one_letter_code
_entity_poly.pdbx_strand_id
1 'polypeptide(L)'
;MDGNDISNSGKCPVIHGTATNAASRGRSNADWWPNQLNLKILAQNTPASDPMDADFDYAAEFAKLDLAAVKADLTALMTDSQDWWPADYGHYGPFFIRMAWHSAGTYRTADGRGGAGAGQQRFAPLNSWPDNGNLDKARRLLWPVKQKYGKALSWADLMILAGNVALESMGFKTFGFGGGRVDVWEPEEDIYWGTEEGWLDDNRYSGERELENPLAAVQMGLIYVNPEGPNGNPDPIASGYDIRETFARMAMNDEETVALVAGGHTFGKAHGAGDPEMVGAEPEGASIVEQGFGWKNDFESGLGIHTTTSGIEGPWTSHPTQWDMGYFDLLFGYDWELTKSPAGAQIWHAKGLSDEDHAPQVDGSGTNVPVMMTTADMAMRMDPAYEKISRHFHANPDAFADAFARAWFKLTHRDMGPKVLYKGPEVPAEDLIWQDPIPAGNAELRAADIADLKAAIMGTGLSISQLVSTAWASASTFRGSDKRGGANGARLRLAPQKDWDVNQPEQLAEVLNALETVQAAFKKSVSMADLIVLGGAAAIESAAKAADHLVSVPFTPGRGDATQEQTDAKSFDVLEPQADGFRNYQKRNFNVSAEELLIDRAQLLTLNAPEMTALVGGLRVLGANSHGAKDGVFTNRPETLSNDFFVNLLDMGTKWVDVSGDETRFEGRDRATDAVKWTASRVDLVFGSNSQLRALAEAFATSDAEPLFVKRFIAAWTKVMDADRFGAA
;
A
#
# COMPACT_ATOMS: atom_id res chain seq x y z
N MET A 1 55.28 10.75 -10.25
CA MET A 1 54.89 10.17 -11.51
C MET A 1 53.74 9.21 -11.17
N ASP A 2 52.48 9.33 -11.46
CA ASP A 2 51.78 10.30 -12.23
C ASP A 2 50.35 10.38 -11.73
N GLY A 3 49.84 11.48 -11.75
CA GLY A 3 48.58 12.04 -11.65
C GLY A 3 47.45 11.26 -12.30
N ASN A 4 46.43 10.97 -11.52
CA ASN A 4 45.10 10.67 -12.03
C ASN A 4 44.27 11.92 -11.90
N ASP A 5 44.08 12.59 -13.01
CA ASP A 5 43.01 13.54 -13.22
C ASP A 5 41.68 12.81 -13.12
N ILE A 6 40.97 13.00 -11.98
CA ILE A 6 39.56 12.71 -11.92
C ILE A 6 38.84 13.99 -12.34
N SER A 7 38.40 14.02 -13.57
CA SER A 7 37.52 15.06 -14.12
C SER A 7 36.26 15.21 -13.29
N ASN A 8 36.13 16.37 -12.74
CA ASN A 8 35.01 16.89 -11.97
C ASN A 8 33.81 17.05 -12.91
N SER A 9 32.89 16.10 -12.90
CA SER A 9 31.57 16.26 -13.51
C SER A 9 30.52 15.75 -12.53
N GLY A 10 29.75 16.66 -11.99
CA GLY A 10 28.63 16.37 -11.12
C GLY A 10 28.71 17.14 -9.80
N LYS A 11 28.41 18.41 -9.84
CA LYS A 11 28.10 19.17 -8.62
C LYS A 11 26.71 18.75 -8.16
N CYS A 12 26.67 17.76 -7.27
CA CYS A 12 25.48 17.53 -6.46
C CYS A 12 25.31 18.72 -5.51
N PRO A 13 24.18 19.45 -5.53
CA PRO A 13 23.95 20.61 -4.66
C PRO A 13 23.98 20.30 -3.16
N VAL A 14 23.92 19.03 -2.80
CA VAL A 14 23.85 18.56 -1.40
C VAL A 14 25.16 18.68 -0.62
N ILE A 15 26.30 19.04 -1.26
CA ILE A 15 27.63 19.05 -0.59
C ILE A 15 27.93 20.36 0.13
N HIS A 16 27.08 21.39 0.04
CA HIS A 16 27.32 22.67 0.71
C HIS A 16 26.35 23.05 1.83
N GLY A 17 25.49 22.15 2.26
CA GLY A 17 24.86 22.25 3.57
C GLY A 17 25.95 22.13 4.62
N THR A 18 26.16 23.17 5.44
CA THR A 18 26.99 23.11 6.64
C THR A 18 26.74 21.78 7.33
N ALA A 19 27.80 20.99 7.53
CA ALA A 19 27.77 19.73 8.26
C ALA A 19 27.23 19.97 9.68
N THR A 20 25.92 20.12 9.80
CA THR A 20 25.23 20.20 11.06
C THR A 20 25.12 18.78 11.59
N ASN A 21 26.07 18.47 12.48
CA ASN A 21 26.01 17.31 13.35
C ASN A 21 25.97 15.93 12.70
N ALA A 22 27.06 15.53 12.06
CA ALA A 22 27.39 14.11 11.88
C ALA A 22 27.38 13.33 13.23
N ALA A 23 27.31 14.01 14.36
CA ALA A 23 27.26 13.41 15.71
C ALA A 23 25.81 13.05 16.16
N SER A 24 24.75 13.56 15.51
CA SER A 24 23.37 13.30 15.95
C SER A 24 22.68 12.16 15.19
N ARG A 25 23.21 11.71 14.05
CA ARG A 25 22.80 10.46 13.43
C ARG A 25 23.79 9.38 13.84
N GLY A 26 23.42 8.56 14.81
CA GLY A 26 24.12 7.30 15.03
C GLY A 26 24.20 6.57 13.70
N ARG A 27 25.40 6.17 13.26
CA ARG A 27 25.57 5.38 12.04
C ARG A 27 24.84 4.06 12.24
N SER A 28 23.93 3.76 11.31
CA SER A 28 23.25 2.46 11.25
C SER A 28 24.17 1.44 10.57
N ASN A 29 23.86 0.15 10.71
CA ASN A 29 24.53 -0.90 9.94
C ASN A 29 24.41 -0.66 8.43
N ALA A 30 23.32 -0.09 7.95
CA ALA A 30 23.11 0.25 6.54
C ALA A 30 24.16 1.26 6.02
N ASP A 31 24.70 2.14 6.85
CA ASP A 31 25.75 3.09 6.44
C ASP A 31 27.12 2.42 6.25
N TRP A 32 27.36 1.30 6.93
CA TRP A 32 28.63 0.56 6.85
C TRP A 32 28.53 -0.66 5.93
N TRP A 33 27.38 -1.32 5.91
CA TRP A 33 27.09 -2.54 5.16
C TRP A 33 25.74 -2.37 4.44
N PRO A 34 25.73 -1.77 3.25
CA PRO A 34 24.48 -1.44 2.54
C PRO A 34 23.61 -2.65 2.19
N ASN A 35 24.20 -3.86 2.21
CA ASN A 35 23.47 -5.11 1.92
C ASN A 35 22.92 -5.80 3.18
N GLN A 36 22.84 -5.13 4.32
CA GLN A 36 22.18 -5.67 5.50
C GLN A 36 20.66 -5.73 5.31
N LEU A 37 20.04 -6.79 5.85
CA LEU A 37 18.59 -6.91 5.88
C LEU A 37 17.94 -5.74 6.62
N ASN A 38 16.91 -5.15 6.04
CA ASN A 38 16.15 -4.08 6.66
C ASN A 38 15.10 -4.61 7.65
N LEU A 39 15.53 -4.98 8.85
CA LEU A 39 14.63 -5.42 9.93
C LEU A 39 13.86 -4.25 10.57
N LYS A 40 14.18 -3.00 10.25
CA LYS A 40 13.51 -1.82 10.81
C LYS A 40 12.06 -1.74 10.38
N ILE A 41 11.73 -2.22 9.18
CA ILE A 41 10.35 -2.24 8.68
C ILE A 41 9.41 -3.06 9.59
N LEU A 42 9.95 -3.97 10.40
CA LEU A 42 9.20 -4.76 11.38
C LEU A 42 9.00 -4.05 12.73
N ALA A 43 9.48 -2.82 12.87
CA ALA A 43 9.42 -2.04 14.11
C ALA A 43 8.82 -0.63 13.88
N GLN A 44 8.15 -0.41 12.76
CA GLN A 44 7.49 0.87 12.44
C GLN A 44 6.21 1.06 13.26
N ASN A 45 5.86 2.33 13.49
CA ASN A 45 4.61 2.74 14.13
C ASN A 45 4.37 2.01 15.46
N THR A 46 5.44 1.84 16.25
CA THR A 46 5.30 1.21 17.57
C THR A 46 4.55 2.14 18.54
N PRO A 47 3.86 1.59 19.56
CA PRO A 47 3.23 2.43 20.58
C PRO A 47 4.18 3.41 21.28
N ALA A 48 5.49 3.15 21.26
CA ALA A 48 6.49 4.03 21.86
C ALA A 48 6.78 5.28 21.01
N SER A 49 6.51 5.23 19.69
CA SER A 49 6.65 6.36 18.76
C SER A 49 5.36 7.15 18.56
N ASP A 50 4.23 6.65 19.06
CA ASP A 50 2.94 7.33 18.99
C ASP A 50 2.85 8.42 20.09
N PRO A 51 2.65 9.70 19.75
CA PRO A 51 2.49 10.78 20.71
C PRO A 51 1.13 10.82 21.40
N MET A 52 0.19 9.97 20.97
CA MET A 52 -1.15 9.89 21.57
C MET A 52 -1.13 9.00 22.82
N ASP A 53 -2.13 9.16 23.70
CA ASP A 53 -2.28 8.30 24.86
C ASP A 53 -2.53 6.83 24.47
N ALA A 54 -2.08 5.90 25.29
CA ALA A 54 -2.17 4.45 25.01
C ALA A 54 -3.61 3.93 24.84
N ASP A 55 -4.61 4.64 25.36
CA ASP A 55 -6.02 4.37 25.26
C ASP A 55 -6.73 5.23 24.20
N PHE A 56 -5.97 5.95 23.35
CA PHE A 56 -6.52 6.76 22.30
C PHE A 56 -7.19 5.89 21.23
N ASP A 57 -8.48 6.12 21.00
CA ASP A 57 -9.29 5.49 19.96
C ASP A 57 -9.76 6.55 18.97
N TYR A 58 -9.11 6.59 17.79
CA TYR A 58 -9.45 7.55 16.74
C TYR A 58 -10.90 7.38 16.24
N ALA A 59 -11.39 6.15 16.11
CA ALA A 59 -12.76 5.92 15.65
C ALA A 59 -13.79 6.50 16.64
N ALA A 60 -13.52 6.36 17.94
CA ALA A 60 -14.36 6.95 18.99
C ALA A 60 -14.24 8.50 19.03
N GLU A 61 -13.07 9.05 18.74
CA GLU A 61 -12.90 10.52 18.64
C GLU A 61 -13.58 11.07 17.38
N PHE A 62 -13.39 10.43 16.22
CA PHE A 62 -14.05 10.81 14.97
C PHE A 62 -15.58 10.77 15.08
N ALA A 63 -16.13 9.81 15.80
CA ALA A 63 -17.59 9.70 16.02
C ALA A 63 -18.21 10.89 16.79
N LYS A 64 -17.38 11.70 17.46
CA LYS A 64 -17.81 12.94 18.15
C LYS A 64 -17.83 14.16 17.22
N LEU A 65 -17.27 14.01 16.01
CA LEU A 65 -17.07 15.10 15.07
C LEU A 65 -18.39 15.51 14.41
N ASP A 66 -18.69 16.79 14.40
CA ASP A 66 -19.71 17.35 13.52
C ASP A 66 -19.13 17.51 12.11
N LEU A 67 -19.33 16.52 11.27
CA LEU A 67 -18.79 16.50 9.91
C LEU A 67 -19.33 17.66 9.06
N ALA A 68 -20.60 18.06 9.29
CA ALA A 68 -21.18 19.19 8.57
C ALA A 68 -20.50 20.52 8.94
N ALA A 69 -20.12 20.69 10.20
CA ALA A 69 -19.35 21.86 10.63
C ALA A 69 -17.94 21.88 10.03
N VAL A 70 -17.27 20.73 9.95
CA VAL A 70 -15.97 20.62 9.28
C VAL A 70 -16.08 20.98 7.79
N LYS A 71 -17.09 20.46 7.09
CA LYS A 71 -17.32 20.78 5.66
C LYS A 71 -17.63 22.26 5.45
N ALA A 72 -18.38 22.90 6.38
CA ALA A 72 -18.64 24.33 6.31
C ALA A 72 -17.35 25.16 6.47
N ASP A 73 -16.48 24.80 7.41
CA ASP A 73 -15.18 25.46 7.58
C ASP A 73 -14.27 25.27 6.36
N LEU A 74 -14.22 24.06 5.79
CA LEU A 74 -13.48 23.79 4.55
C LEU A 74 -14.04 24.58 3.37
N THR A 75 -15.36 24.67 3.24
CA THR A 75 -16.01 25.47 2.17
C THR A 75 -15.65 26.95 2.30
N ALA A 76 -15.64 27.48 3.51
CA ALA A 76 -15.20 28.86 3.75
C ALA A 76 -13.73 29.07 3.37
N LEU A 77 -12.87 28.12 3.71
CA LEU A 77 -11.44 28.16 3.37
C LEU A 77 -11.19 28.14 1.86
N MET A 78 -12.06 27.48 1.06
CA MET A 78 -11.87 27.37 -0.40
C MET A 78 -11.73 28.73 -1.09
N THR A 79 -12.40 29.76 -0.59
CA THR A 79 -12.44 31.10 -1.19
C THR A 79 -11.75 32.15 -0.33
N ASP A 80 -11.11 31.79 0.75
CA ASP A 80 -10.33 32.68 1.62
C ASP A 80 -8.87 32.72 1.14
N SER A 81 -8.64 33.44 0.02
CA SER A 81 -7.34 33.54 -0.63
C SER A 81 -6.31 34.26 0.27
N GLN A 82 -5.16 33.64 0.46
CA GLN A 82 -4.08 34.13 1.31
C GLN A 82 -2.99 34.81 0.48
N ASP A 83 -2.52 36.00 0.91
CA ASP A 83 -1.48 36.76 0.21
C ASP A 83 -0.17 35.99 0.03
N TRP A 84 0.17 35.10 0.98
CA TRP A 84 1.39 34.31 0.92
C TRP A 84 1.30 33.11 -0.05
N TRP A 85 0.10 32.71 -0.44
CA TRP A 85 -0.19 31.71 -1.48
C TRP A 85 -1.58 31.97 -2.07
N PRO A 86 -1.70 32.87 -3.07
CA PRO A 86 -2.98 33.24 -3.65
C PRO A 86 -3.68 32.07 -4.32
N ALA A 87 -5.01 32.03 -4.16
CA ALA A 87 -5.85 31.01 -4.80
C ALA A 87 -6.00 31.27 -6.29
N ASP A 88 -5.73 30.29 -7.12
CA ASP A 88 -6.00 30.34 -8.55
C ASP A 88 -7.50 30.54 -8.78
N TYR A 89 -7.86 31.50 -9.64
CA TYR A 89 -9.27 31.85 -9.91
C TYR A 89 -10.08 32.22 -8.65
N GLY A 90 -9.40 32.57 -7.55
CA GLY A 90 -10.01 32.85 -6.25
C GLY A 90 -10.55 31.63 -5.52
N HIS A 91 -10.15 30.41 -5.88
CA HIS A 91 -10.66 29.18 -5.29
C HIS A 91 -9.59 28.10 -5.13
N TYR A 92 -9.32 27.64 -3.90
CA TYR A 92 -8.34 26.59 -3.62
C TYR A 92 -8.79 25.17 -4.00
N GLY A 93 -10.02 24.98 -4.44
CA GLY A 93 -10.58 23.65 -4.73
C GLY A 93 -9.70 22.79 -5.64
N PRO A 94 -9.26 23.26 -6.81
CA PRO A 94 -8.39 22.48 -7.69
C PRO A 94 -7.09 22.04 -6.99
N PHE A 95 -6.52 22.90 -6.15
CA PHE A 95 -5.32 22.62 -5.39
C PHE A 95 -5.53 21.52 -4.33
N PHE A 96 -6.68 21.50 -3.66
CA PHE A 96 -7.03 20.46 -2.70
C PHE A 96 -7.45 19.14 -3.37
N ILE A 97 -8.07 19.19 -4.56
CA ILE A 97 -8.29 17.99 -5.38
C ILE A 97 -6.94 17.32 -5.70
N ARG A 98 -5.97 18.10 -6.20
CA ARG A 98 -4.64 17.60 -6.49
C ARG A 98 -3.95 17.02 -5.24
N MET A 99 -4.04 17.69 -4.09
CA MET A 99 -3.48 17.17 -2.83
C MET A 99 -4.11 15.83 -2.43
N ALA A 100 -5.43 15.70 -2.49
CA ALA A 100 -6.14 14.46 -2.17
C ALA A 100 -5.80 13.34 -3.16
N TRP A 101 -5.76 13.65 -4.46
CA TRP A 101 -5.32 12.72 -5.49
C TRP A 101 -3.91 12.21 -5.24
N HIS A 102 -2.95 13.10 -5.02
CA HIS A 102 -1.55 12.76 -4.78
C HIS A 102 -1.31 12.06 -3.43
N SER A 103 -2.23 12.22 -2.48
CA SER A 103 -2.23 11.41 -1.25
C SER A 103 -2.71 9.99 -1.53
N ALA A 104 -3.78 9.82 -2.30
CA ALA A 104 -4.43 8.54 -2.58
C ALA A 104 -3.77 7.76 -3.72
N GLY A 105 -3.30 8.43 -4.76
CA GLY A 105 -2.71 7.84 -5.96
C GLY A 105 -1.36 7.14 -5.75
N THR A 106 -0.84 7.19 -4.54
CA THR A 106 0.33 6.44 -4.12
C THR A 106 0.02 4.96 -3.83
N TYR A 107 -1.25 4.55 -3.81
CA TYR A 107 -1.64 3.16 -3.60
C TYR A 107 -1.14 2.25 -4.72
N ARG A 108 -0.63 1.07 -4.34
CA ARG A 108 -0.20 0.04 -5.29
C ARG A 108 -0.83 -1.32 -4.96
N THR A 109 -1.39 -1.97 -5.97
CA THR A 109 -2.13 -3.23 -5.81
C THR A 109 -1.25 -4.40 -5.40
N ALA A 110 0.02 -4.42 -5.82
CA ALA A 110 0.92 -5.56 -5.65
C ALA A 110 1.13 -5.93 -4.17
N ASP A 111 1.27 -4.94 -3.29
CA ASP A 111 1.47 -5.14 -1.85
C ASP A 111 0.51 -4.31 -0.96
N GLY A 112 -0.36 -3.51 -1.56
CA GLY A 112 -1.35 -2.70 -0.85
C GLY A 112 -0.78 -1.50 -0.10
N ARG A 113 0.51 -1.19 -0.25
CA ARG A 113 1.14 -0.04 0.37
C ARG A 113 0.82 1.25 -0.38
N GLY A 114 1.23 2.38 0.18
CA GLY A 114 0.83 3.70 -0.30
C GLY A 114 -0.62 4.03 0.08
N GLY A 115 -1.19 5.00 -0.64
CA GLY A 115 -2.56 5.45 -0.40
C GLY A 115 -2.69 6.53 0.66
N ALA A 116 -3.93 6.89 0.94
CA ALA A 116 -4.27 8.00 1.83
C ALA A 116 -4.41 7.60 3.30
N GLY A 117 -4.37 6.30 3.61
CA GLY A 117 -4.84 5.73 4.86
C GLY A 117 -4.08 6.16 6.13
N ALA A 118 -2.87 6.72 5.98
CA ALA A 118 -2.00 7.04 7.10
C ALA A 118 -1.45 8.48 7.07
N GLY A 119 -1.82 9.29 6.08
CA GLY A 119 -1.35 10.68 5.95
C GLY A 119 0.14 10.80 5.60
N GLN A 120 0.70 9.84 4.90
CA GLN A 120 2.12 9.75 4.56
C GLN A 120 2.65 10.90 3.70
N GLN A 121 1.80 11.61 2.96
CA GLN A 121 2.21 12.80 2.19
C GLN A 121 2.87 13.90 3.04
N ARG A 122 2.76 13.84 4.37
CA ARG A 122 3.43 14.77 5.30
C ARG A 122 4.92 14.50 5.46
N PHE A 123 5.40 13.32 5.09
CA PHE A 123 6.75 12.83 5.38
C PHE A 123 7.59 12.66 4.13
N ALA A 124 8.92 12.73 4.32
CA ALA A 124 9.87 12.32 3.30
C ALA A 124 9.68 10.80 2.97
N PRO A 125 9.89 10.39 1.71
CA PRO A 125 10.27 11.23 0.57
C PRO A 125 9.07 11.91 -0.12
N LEU A 126 7.85 11.49 0.19
CA LEU A 126 6.62 11.91 -0.52
C LEU A 126 6.41 13.43 -0.50
N ASN A 127 6.65 14.09 0.62
CA ASN A 127 6.50 15.54 0.75
C ASN A 127 7.46 16.33 -0.16
N SER A 128 8.49 15.68 -0.67
CA SER A 128 9.58 16.29 -1.45
C SER A 128 9.72 15.74 -2.86
N TRP A 129 8.83 14.84 -3.29
CA TRP A 129 8.82 14.40 -4.68
C TRP A 129 8.49 15.54 -5.62
N PRO A 130 9.14 15.63 -6.82
CA PRO A 130 8.86 16.68 -7.81
C PRO A 130 7.39 16.79 -8.17
N ASP A 131 6.70 15.66 -8.27
CA ASP A 131 5.28 15.58 -8.61
C ASP A 131 4.36 16.13 -7.51
N ASN A 132 4.86 16.25 -6.29
CA ASN A 132 4.18 16.89 -5.15
C ASN A 132 4.52 18.37 -4.99
N GLY A 133 5.11 19.00 -6.02
CA GLY A 133 5.48 20.41 -6.01
C GLY A 133 4.36 21.31 -5.49
N ASN A 134 4.69 22.15 -4.53
CA ASN A 134 3.80 23.09 -3.84
C ASN A 134 2.68 22.49 -2.96
N LEU A 135 2.53 21.17 -2.84
CA LEU A 135 1.51 20.58 -1.94
C LEU A 135 1.80 20.78 -0.43
N ASP A 136 3.01 21.17 -0.09
CA ASP A 136 3.36 21.66 1.25
C ASP A 136 2.50 22.89 1.65
N LYS A 137 2.21 23.78 0.68
CA LYS A 137 1.32 24.94 0.89
C LYS A 137 -0.13 24.50 1.06
N ALA A 138 -0.60 23.52 0.26
CA ALA A 138 -1.95 22.98 0.41
C ALA A 138 -2.18 22.44 1.83
N ARG A 139 -1.24 21.63 2.35
CA ARG A 139 -1.32 21.14 3.74
C ARG A 139 -1.28 22.26 4.77
N ARG A 140 -0.46 23.30 4.54
CA ARG A 140 -0.38 24.45 5.48
C ARG A 140 -1.65 25.28 5.49
N LEU A 141 -2.33 25.44 4.34
CA LEU A 141 -3.64 26.09 4.27
C LEU A 141 -4.71 25.40 5.10
N LEU A 142 -4.64 24.07 5.25
CA LEU A 142 -5.57 23.29 6.09
C LEU A 142 -5.28 23.39 7.60
N TRP A 143 -4.14 23.97 8.01
CA TRP A 143 -3.76 24.01 9.43
C TRP A 143 -4.81 24.65 10.35
N PRO A 144 -5.49 25.75 10.02
CA PRO A 144 -6.54 26.32 10.88
C PRO A 144 -7.68 25.32 11.17
N VAL A 145 -8.08 24.52 10.17
CA VAL A 145 -9.10 23.48 10.34
C VAL A 145 -8.56 22.35 11.21
N LYS A 146 -7.37 21.85 10.92
CA LYS A 146 -6.72 20.82 11.75
C LYS A 146 -6.57 21.27 13.21
N GLN A 147 -6.15 22.50 13.43
CA GLN A 147 -5.99 23.09 14.77
C GLN A 147 -7.34 23.14 15.51
N LYS A 148 -8.42 23.51 14.84
CA LYS A 148 -9.76 23.62 15.41
C LYS A 148 -10.32 22.27 15.85
N TYR A 149 -10.19 21.24 15.03
CA TYR A 149 -10.77 19.92 15.30
C TYR A 149 -9.80 18.94 15.98
N GLY A 150 -8.52 19.25 16.04
CA GLY A 150 -7.51 18.56 16.83
C GLY A 150 -7.45 17.05 16.57
N LYS A 151 -7.49 16.27 17.64
CA LYS A 151 -7.37 14.80 17.57
C LYS A 151 -8.61 14.09 17.00
N ALA A 152 -9.75 14.76 16.90
CA ALA A 152 -10.96 14.19 16.33
C ALA A 152 -10.94 14.12 14.81
N LEU A 153 -10.00 14.81 14.15
CA LEU A 153 -9.83 14.81 12.70
C LEU A 153 -8.36 14.57 12.37
N SER A 154 -8.01 13.38 11.88
CA SER A 154 -6.65 13.06 11.44
C SER A 154 -6.25 13.88 10.22
N TRP A 155 -4.96 14.02 9.96
CA TRP A 155 -4.47 14.60 8.72
C TRP A 155 -4.87 13.77 7.50
N ALA A 156 -4.83 12.44 7.65
CA ALA A 156 -5.24 11.52 6.60
C ALA A 156 -6.68 11.75 6.16
N ASP A 157 -7.62 11.82 7.12
CA ASP A 157 -9.03 12.13 6.82
C ASP A 157 -9.24 13.55 6.33
N LEU A 158 -8.54 14.54 6.89
CA LEU A 158 -8.65 15.94 6.51
C LEU A 158 -8.24 16.18 5.05
N MET A 159 -7.13 15.60 4.60
CA MET A 159 -6.66 15.78 3.22
C MET A 159 -7.65 15.21 2.20
N ILE A 160 -8.25 14.06 2.48
CA ILE A 160 -9.25 13.45 1.59
C ILE A 160 -10.58 14.20 1.66
N LEU A 161 -11.04 14.56 2.85
CA LEU A 161 -12.27 15.36 3.03
C LEU A 161 -12.16 16.72 2.33
N ALA A 162 -11.00 17.36 2.37
CA ALA A 162 -10.76 18.63 1.65
C ALA A 162 -10.91 18.46 0.13
N GLY A 163 -10.45 17.36 -0.44
CA GLY A 163 -10.68 17.02 -1.85
C GLY A 163 -12.16 16.83 -2.19
N ASN A 164 -12.92 16.13 -1.34
CA ASN A 164 -14.37 15.95 -1.51
C ASN A 164 -15.10 17.31 -1.44
N VAL A 165 -14.84 18.10 -0.41
CA VAL A 165 -15.47 19.43 -0.24
C VAL A 165 -15.10 20.35 -1.40
N ALA A 166 -13.88 20.24 -1.93
CA ALA A 166 -13.46 20.99 -3.11
C ALA A 166 -14.34 20.68 -4.33
N LEU A 167 -14.51 19.39 -4.64
CA LEU A 167 -15.40 18.94 -5.73
C LEU A 167 -16.83 19.44 -5.52
N GLU A 168 -17.38 19.28 -4.32
CA GLU A 168 -18.75 19.70 -3.99
C GLU A 168 -18.94 21.20 -4.09
N SER A 169 -17.96 21.99 -3.64
CA SER A 169 -18.02 23.47 -3.71
C SER A 169 -17.98 24.03 -5.13
N MET A 170 -17.47 23.24 -6.07
CA MET A 170 -17.43 23.55 -7.50
C MET A 170 -18.56 22.88 -8.30
N GLY A 171 -19.58 22.34 -7.61
CA GLY A 171 -20.82 21.86 -8.22
C GLY A 171 -20.85 20.36 -8.54
N PHE A 172 -19.83 19.59 -8.18
CA PHE A 172 -19.83 18.14 -8.37
C PHE A 172 -20.42 17.41 -7.16
N LYS A 173 -21.22 16.38 -7.39
CA LYS A 173 -21.77 15.53 -6.32
C LYS A 173 -20.89 14.30 -6.13
N THR A 174 -20.17 14.22 -5.03
CA THR A 174 -19.36 13.07 -4.65
C THR A 174 -20.22 11.85 -4.33
N PHE A 175 -19.62 10.64 -4.44
CA PHE A 175 -20.31 9.38 -4.09
C PHE A 175 -20.49 9.22 -2.57
N GLY A 176 -19.61 9.81 -1.77
CA GLY A 176 -19.64 9.79 -0.32
C GLY A 176 -18.25 9.98 0.30
N PHE A 177 -18.19 9.80 1.62
CA PHE A 177 -16.96 9.88 2.40
C PHE A 177 -17.02 8.91 3.60
N GLY A 178 -15.99 8.10 3.73
CA GLY A 178 -15.71 7.32 4.93
C GLY A 178 -14.47 7.87 5.62
N GLY A 179 -14.60 8.33 6.87
CA GLY A 179 -13.48 8.62 7.75
C GLY A 179 -12.98 7.37 8.46
N GLY A 180 -11.98 7.51 9.32
CA GLY A 180 -11.41 6.41 10.10
C GLY A 180 -9.94 6.13 9.77
N ARG A 181 -9.30 6.97 8.93
CA ARG A 181 -7.86 6.90 8.63
C ARG A 181 -7.07 7.41 9.83
N VAL A 182 -6.23 6.57 10.39
CA VAL A 182 -5.40 6.91 11.56
C VAL A 182 -4.08 7.49 11.11
N ASP A 183 -3.69 8.64 11.66
CA ASP A 183 -2.38 9.23 11.39
C ASP A 183 -1.25 8.35 11.90
N VAL A 184 -0.17 8.26 11.13
CA VAL A 184 1.14 7.77 11.59
C VAL A 184 2.07 8.94 11.88
N TRP A 185 3.18 8.67 12.60
CA TRP A 185 4.06 9.69 13.15
C TRP A 185 5.50 9.59 12.64
N GLU A 186 5.72 8.69 11.70
CA GLU A 186 7.02 8.46 11.07
C GLU A 186 6.86 8.10 9.59
N PRO A 187 7.88 8.35 8.74
CA PRO A 187 7.87 7.92 7.34
C PRO A 187 7.69 6.42 7.22
N GLU A 188 6.98 5.98 6.17
CA GLU A 188 6.91 4.57 5.81
C GLU A 188 8.27 4.11 5.28
N GLU A 189 8.77 2.98 5.82
CA GLU A 189 9.88 2.25 5.22
C GLU A 189 9.33 1.04 4.46
N ASP A 190 10.04 0.66 3.42
CA ASP A 190 9.68 -0.45 2.54
C ASP A 190 10.89 -1.34 2.30
N ILE A 191 10.71 -2.48 1.63
CA ILE A 191 11.82 -3.22 1.06
C ILE A 191 12.61 -2.30 0.13
N TYR A 192 13.93 -2.37 0.24
CA TYR A 192 14.83 -1.57 -0.59
C TYR A 192 14.86 -2.09 -2.04
N TRP A 193 14.32 -1.29 -2.95
CA TRP A 193 14.29 -1.53 -4.39
C TRP A 193 15.37 -0.75 -5.17
N GLY A 194 16.28 -0.13 -4.47
CA GLY A 194 17.28 0.79 -4.99
C GLY A 194 17.05 2.22 -4.51
N THR A 195 17.91 3.13 -4.92
CA THR A 195 17.76 4.55 -4.61
C THR A 195 16.61 5.15 -5.40
N GLU A 196 15.75 5.98 -4.78
CA GLU A 196 14.67 6.68 -5.49
C GLU A 196 15.19 7.51 -6.67
N GLU A 197 16.34 8.14 -6.53
CA GLU A 197 17.00 8.89 -7.61
C GLU A 197 17.17 8.05 -8.90
N GLY A 198 17.47 6.77 -8.75
CA GLY A 198 17.59 5.84 -9.88
C GLY A 198 16.26 5.50 -10.57
N TRP A 199 15.14 5.80 -9.93
CA TRP A 199 13.80 5.48 -10.41
C TRP A 199 12.99 6.72 -10.85
N LEU A 200 13.52 7.91 -10.65
CA LEU A 200 12.85 9.14 -11.05
C LEU A 200 12.60 9.17 -12.56
N ASP A 201 11.55 9.86 -12.95
CA ASP A 201 11.16 10.05 -14.34
C ASP A 201 10.89 8.70 -15.07
N ASP A 202 11.27 8.58 -16.32
CA ASP A 202 11.10 7.35 -17.10
C ASP A 202 12.15 6.26 -16.79
N ASN A 203 13.07 6.50 -15.88
CA ASN A 203 14.08 5.52 -15.43
C ASN A 203 13.48 4.27 -14.78
N ARG A 204 12.24 4.36 -14.30
CA ARG A 204 11.49 3.26 -13.67
C ARG A 204 11.12 2.12 -14.63
N TYR A 205 11.12 2.37 -15.92
CA TYR A 205 10.77 1.37 -16.92
C TYR A 205 12.01 0.63 -17.43
N SER A 206 11.85 -0.67 -17.74
CA SER A 206 12.87 -1.50 -18.38
C SER A 206 12.32 -2.14 -19.66
N GLY A 207 13.21 -2.68 -20.51
CA GLY A 207 12.82 -3.38 -21.73
C GLY A 207 11.93 -2.54 -22.65
N GLU A 208 10.79 -3.09 -23.04
CA GLU A 208 9.75 -2.40 -23.82
C GLU A 208 8.74 -1.66 -22.89
N ARG A 209 9.24 -0.92 -21.92
CA ARG A 209 8.49 -0.19 -20.87
C ARG A 209 7.80 -1.13 -19.89
N GLU A 210 8.52 -2.16 -19.46
CA GLU A 210 8.07 -3.03 -18.37
C GLU A 210 8.33 -2.35 -17.02
N LEU A 211 7.37 -2.50 -16.10
CA LEU A 211 7.46 -1.98 -14.73
C LEU A 211 7.43 -3.16 -13.76
N GLU A 212 8.50 -3.32 -12.97
CA GLU A 212 8.61 -4.42 -12.01
C GLU A 212 7.64 -4.26 -10.83
N ASN A 213 7.04 -5.37 -10.37
CA ASN A 213 6.23 -5.37 -9.13
C ASN A 213 7.18 -5.38 -7.90
N PRO A 214 6.86 -4.64 -6.82
CA PRO A 214 5.62 -3.87 -6.61
C PRO A 214 5.68 -2.44 -7.15
N LEU A 215 6.71 -2.06 -7.90
CA LEU A 215 6.92 -0.70 -8.38
C LEU A 215 5.65 -0.16 -9.06
N ALA A 216 5.29 1.04 -8.69
CA ALA A 216 4.20 1.82 -9.25
C ALA A 216 4.59 3.30 -9.21
N ALA A 217 3.67 4.20 -9.50
CA ALA A 217 3.95 5.64 -9.50
C ALA A 217 4.62 6.12 -8.21
N VAL A 218 4.19 5.60 -7.08
CA VAL A 218 4.54 6.09 -5.75
C VAL A 218 6.04 6.10 -5.44
N GLN A 219 6.79 5.11 -5.90
CA GLN A 219 8.23 5.01 -5.60
C GLN A 219 9.11 5.70 -6.64
N MET A 220 8.50 6.34 -7.62
CA MET A 220 9.20 6.90 -8.78
C MET A 220 9.20 8.42 -8.81
N GLY A 221 8.61 9.06 -7.81
CA GLY A 221 8.43 10.51 -7.81
C GLY A 221 7.33 11.02 -8.73
N LEU A 222 6.62 10.14 -9.44
CA LEU A 222 5.47 10.43 -10.29
C LEU A 222 4.26 9.66 -9.80
N ILE A 223 3.14 10.35 -9.61
CA ILE A 223 1.86 9.75 -9.17
C ILE A 223 1.13 9.10 -10.35
N TYR A 224 1.44 9.53 -11.56
CA TYR A 224 0.92 9.02 -12.83
C TYR A 224 2.03 9.06 -13.89
N VAL A 225 1.72 9.15 -15.14
CA VAL A 225 2.71 9.11 -16.22
C VAL A 225 3.26 10.49 -16.57
N ASN A 226 4.37 10.52 -17.32
CA ASN A 226 4.90 11.76 -17.86
C ASN A 226 3.86 12.44 -18.77
N PRO A 227 3.37 13.65 -18.44
CA PRO A 227 2.33 14.32 -19.19
C PRO A 227 2.76 14.78 -20.58
N GLU A 228 4.06 14.88 -20.82
CA GLU A 228 4.64 15.19 -22.14
C GLU A 228 4.72 13.95 -23.06
N GLY A 229 4.39 12.76 -22.54
CA GLY A 229 4.53 11.46 -23.19
C GLY A 229 5.77 10.68 -22.74
N PRO A 230 5.88 9.40 -23.08
CA PRO A 230 6.98 8.54 -22.67
C PRO A 230 8.36 9.12 -23.08
N ASN A 231 9.26 9.26 -22.11
CA ASN A 231 10.57 9.92 -22.28
C ASN A 231 10.48 11.35 -22.87
N GLY A 232 9.40 12.07 -22.60
CA GLY A 232 9.16 13.40 -23.15
C GLY A 232 8.82 13.38 -24.64
N ASN A 233 8.54 12.21 -25.23
CA ASN A 233 8.10 12.08 -26.62
C ASN A 233 6.57 12.22 -26.69
N PRO A 234 6.04 13.21 -27.44
CA PRO A 234 4.63 13.54 -27.47
C PRO A 234 3.81 12.58 -28.34
N ASP A 235 3.85 11.29 -28.01
CA ASP A 235 3.08 10.22 -28.65
C ASP A 235 1.88 9.82 -27.77
N PRO A 236 0.65 10.22 -28.10
CA PRO A 236 -0.53 9.91 -27.31
C PRO A 236 -0.86 8.41 -27.20
N ILE A 237 -0.50 7.60 -28.21
CA ILE A 237 -0.76 6.16 -28.16
C ILE A 237 0.20 5.48 -27.18
N ALA A 238 1.47 5.84 -27.24
CA ALA A 238 2.46 5.35 -26.29
C ALA A 238 2.14 5.83 -24.85
N SER A 239 1.68 7.07 -24.70
CA SER A 239 1.20 7.60 -23.41
C SER A 239 0.01 6.80 -22.89
N GLY A 240 -0.94 6.41 -23.75
CA GLY A 240 -2.09 5.58 -23.38
C GLY A 240 -1.69 4.21 -22.82
N TYR A 241 -0.60 3.63 -23.32
CA TYR A 241 -0.04 2.39 -22.77
C TYR A 241 0.48 2.60 -21.33
N ASP A 242 1.29 3.61 -21.10
CA ASP A 242 1.84 3.91 -19.76
C ASP A 242 0.73 4.26 -18.76
N ILE A 243 -0.28 5.03 -19.19
CA ILE A 243 -1.46 5.38 -18.38
C ILE A 243 -2.18 4.09 -17.91
N ARG A 244 -2.46 3.18 -18.84
CA ARG A 244 -3.18 1.94 -18.54
C ARG A 244 -2.41 1.09 -17.53
N GLU A 245 -1.10 0.92 -17.73
CA GLU A 245 -0.24 0.18 -16.82
C GLU A 245 -0.21 0.81 -15.42
N THR A 246 0.02 2.11 -15.34
CA THR A 246 0.14 2.83 -14.07
C THR A 246 -1.20 2.85 -13.31
N PHE A 247 -2.30 3.15 -13.99
CA PHE A 247 -3.62 3.18 -13.34
C PHE A 247 -4.12 1.79 -12.93
N ALA A 248 -3.81 0.74 -13.70
CA ALA A 248 -4.10 -0.63 -13.29
C ALA A 248 -3.39 -0.99 -11.97
N ARG A 249 -2.18 -0.49 -11.75
CA ARG A 249 -1.45 -0.66 -10.48
C ARG A 249 -2.04 0.12 -9.31
N MET A 250 -2.83 1.14 -9.59
CA MET A 250 -3.68 1.84 -8.60
C MET A 250 -5.08 1.23 -8.46
N ALA A 251 -5.32 0.05 -9.02
CA ALA A 251 -6.59 -0.68 -9.05
C ALA A 251 -7.66 -0.09 -9.98
N MET A 252 -7.31 0.79 -10.93
CA MET A 252 -8.26 1.41 -11.87
C MET A 252 -8.30 0.65 -13.20
N ASN A 253 -9.50 0.42 -13.71
CA ASN A 253 -9.72 -0.05 -15.09
C ASN A 253 -9.78 1.14 -16.07
N ASP A 254 -9.93 0.84 -17.37
CA ASP A 254 -9.94 1.89 -18.41
C ASP A 254 -11.08 2.90 -18.24
N GLU A 255 -12.26 2.46 -17.80
CA GLU A 255 -13.42 3.35 -17.58
C GLU A 255 -13.18 4.28 -16.39
N GLU A 256 -12.71 3.73 -15.26
CA GLU A 256 -12.31 4.49 -14.08
C GLU A 256 -11.15 5.46 -14.39
N THR A 257 -10.20 5.04 -15.21
CA THR A 257 -9.06 5.87 -15.64
C THR A 257 -9.52 7.09 -16.44
N VAL A 258 -10.35 6.89 -17.48
CA VAL A 258 -10.89 8.00 -18.27
C VAL A 258 -11.73 8.92 -17.40
N ALA A 259 -12.59 8.36 -16.53
CA ALA A 259 -13.41 9.16 -15.62
C ALA A 259 -12.57 10.02 -14.68
N LEU A 260 -11.49 9.47 -14.12
CA LEU A 260 -10.57 10.18 -13.23
C LEU A 260 -9.78 11.28 -13.95
N VAL A 261 -9.22 10.99 -15.14
CA VAL A 261 -8.47 11.98 -15.92
C VAL A 261 -9.39 13.13 -16.33
N ALA A 262 -10.50 12.85 -16.99
CA ALA A 262 -11.42 13.87 -17.48
C ALA A 262 -12.09 14.65 -16.32
N GLY A 263 -12.50 13.96 -15.26
CA GLY A 263 -13.11 14.57 -14.09
C GLY A 263 -12.13 15.47 -13.31
N GLY A 264 -10.88 15.01 -13.15
CA GLY A 264 -9.82 15.79 -12.51
C GLY A 264 -9.43 17.01 -13.33
N HIS A 265 -9.21 16.85 -14.63
CA HIS A 265 -8.82 17.93 -15.54
C HIS A 265 -9.98 18.85 -15.94
N THR A 266 -11.20 18.60 -15.48
CA THR A 266 -12.27 19.62 -15.52
C THR A 266 -11.88 20.84 -14.68
N PHE A 267 -11.04 20.67 -13.65
CA PHE A 267 -10.72 21.69 -12.67
C PHE A 267 -9.27 22.17 -12.75
N GLY A 268 -9.07 23.48 -12.50
CA GLY A 268 -7.76 24.07 -12.29
C GLY A 268 -6.93 24.24 -13.55
N LYS A 269 -5.63 24.34 -13.31
CA LYS A 269 -4.61 24.50 -14.37
C LYS A 269 -3.28 23.87 -13.92
N ALA A 270 -2.42 23.61 -14.89
CA ALA A 270 -1.00 23.38 -14.65
C ALA A 270 -0.21 24.69 -14.65
N HIS A 271 0.94 24.71 -13.97
CA HIS A 271 1.81 25.85 -13.76
C HIS A 271 3.19 25.65 -14.37
N GLY A 272 3.53 26.47 -15.33
CA GLY A 272 4.81 26.49 -16.05
C GLY A 272 5.11 27.86 -16.59
N ALA A 273 4.92 28.89 -15.75
CA ALA A 273 5.01 30.30 -16.16
C ALA A 273 6.44 30.75 -16.49
N GLY A 274 7.45 30.14 -15.90
CA GLY A 274 8.86 30.51 -16.04
C GLY A 274 9.82 29.32 -16.07
N ASP A 275 11.10 29.62 -16.13
CA ASP A 275 12.18 28.63 -16.18
C ASP A 275 12.15 27.75 -14.92
N PRO A 276 12.05 26.40 -15.03
CA PRO A 276 12.11 25.49 -13.91
C PRO A 276 13.40 25.60 -13.07
N GLU A 277 14.52 26.06 -13.66
CA GLU A 277 15.77 26.28 -12.92
C GLU A 277 15.67 27.39 -11.86
N MET A 278 14.63 28.24 -11.93
CA MET A 278 14.34 29.26 -10.91
C MET A 278 13.59 28.72 -9.70
N VAL A 279 13.15 27.45 -9.74
CA VAL A 279 12.48 26.81 -8.62
C VAL A 279 13.52 26.24 -7.67
N GLY A 280 13.46 26.67 -6.41
CA GLY A 280 14.37 26.24 -5.35
C GLY A 280 14.11 24.82 -4.86
N ALA A 281 14.88 24.42 -3.83
CA ALA A 281 14.84 23.08 -3.29
C ALA A 281 13.45 22.68 -2.76
N GLU A 282 13.20 21.38 -2.77
CA GLU A 282 12.06 20.70 -2.15
C GLU A 282 12.03 20.91 -0.61
N PRO A 283 10.92 20.62 0.07
CA PRO A 283 10.76 20.87 1.51
C PRO A 283 11.88 20.32 2.40
N GLU A 284 12.35 19.08 2.11
CA GLU A 284 13.42 18.45 2.91
C GLU A 284 14.82 19.03 2.63
N GLY A 285 15.03 19.56 1.40
CA GLY A 285 16.27 20.22 1.01
C GLY A 285 16.29 21.72 1.27
N ALA A 286 15.14 22.33 1.59
CA ALA A 286 15.02 23.76 1.82
C ALA A 286 15.66 24.19 3.16
N SER A 287 15.97 25.50 3.25
CA SER A 287 16.54 26.08 4.48
C SER A 287 15.57 25.92 5.66
N ILE A 288 16.12 25.74 6.86
CA ILE A 288 15.35 25.65 8.12
C ILE A 288 14.46 26.90 8.37
N VAL A 289 14.79 28.05 7.81
CA VAL A 289 13.98 29.27 7.96
C VAL A 289 12.67 29.18 7.18
N GLU A 290 12.58 28.30 6.17
CA GLU A 290 11.39 28.09 5.37
C GLU A 290 10.35 27.20 6.10
N GLN A 291 10.71 26.59 7.21
CA GLN A 291 9.80 25.88 8.12
C GLN A 291 8.95 24.80 7.44
N GLY A 292 9.55 24.00 6.54
CA GLY A 292 8.90 22.93 5.81
C GLY A 292 8.22 23.35 4.52
N PHE A 293 8.42 24.60 4.07
CA PHE A 293 8.10 25.01 2.72
C PHE A 293 9.29 24.78 1.79
N GLY A 294 9.02 24.26 0.60
CA GLY A 294 9.99 24.11 -0.49
C GLY A 294 9.55 24.83 -1.75
N TRP A 295 10.27 24.56 -2.83
CA TRP A 295 9.98 25.03 -4.20
C TRP A 295 9.75 26.54 -4.30
N LYS A 296 10.52 27.33 -3.54
CA LYS A 296 10.49 28.76 -3.66
C LYS A 296 10.89 29.17 -5.07
N ASN A 297 10.01 29.88 -5.76
CA ASN A 297 10.23 30.27 -7.14
C ASN A 297 10.70 31.71 -7.20
N ASP A 298 11.85 31.96 -7.85
CA ASP A 298 12.44 33.30 -8.01
C ASP A 298 12.03 33.95 -9.35
N PHE A 299 11.12 33.32 -10.12
CA PHE A 299 10.55 33.92 -11.33
C PHE A 299 9.52 34.97 -10.95
N GLU A 300 9.81 36.26 -11.19
CA GLU A 300 8.96 37.40 -10.88
C GLU A 300 8.48 37.36 -9.40
N SER A 301 7.15 37.24 -9.17
CA SER A 301 6.63 37.09 -7.80
C SER A 301 6.73 35.67 -7.25
N GLY A 302 6.95 34.68 -8.10
CA GLY A 302 6.89 33.25 -7.75
C GLY A 302 5.50 32.74 -7.39
N LEU A 303 4.47 33.58 -7.48
CA LEU A 303 3.10 33.30 -7.01
C LEU A 303 2.05 33.61 -8.10
N GLY A 304 0.90 32.96 -8.01
CA GLY A 304 -0.22 33.16 -8.92
C GLY A 304 0.18 32.91 -10.38
N ILE A 305 0.09 33.95 -11.23
CA ILE A 305 0.46 33.86 -12.66
C ILE A 305 1.94 33.56 -12.91
N HIS A 306 2.80 33.69 -11.91
CA HIS A 306 4.24 33.45 -12.00
C HIS A 306 4.66 32.12 -11.35
N THR A 307 3.70 31.28 -10.97
CA THR A 307 3.98 29.95 -10.37
C THR A 307 4.53 29.00 -11.41
N THR A 308 5.54 28.21 -11.02
CA THR A 308 6.03 27.07 -11.80
C THR A 308 5.97 25.81 -10.90
N THR A 309 5.41 24.73 -11.41
CA THR A 309 5.30 23.42 -10.72
C THR A 309 5.85 22.33 -11.61
N SER A 310 5.10 21.96 -12.67
CA SER A 310 5.46 20.89 -13.60
C SER A 310 6.14 21.37 -14.90
N GLY A 311 6.17 22.64 -15.14
CA GLY A 311 6.57 23.21 -16.42
C GLY A 311 5.48 23.24 -17.49
N ILE A 312 4.43 22.44 -17.37
CA ILE A 312 3.21 22.54 -18.20
C ILE A 312 2.42 23.76 -17.78
N GLU A 313 1.90 24.53 -18.75
CA GLU A 313 1.21 25.78 -18.48
C GLU A 313 -0.16 25.80 -19.14
N GLY A 314 -1.19 26.13 -18.36
CA GLY A 314 -2.53 26.42 -18.83
C GLY A 314 -3.63 25.61 -18.19
N PRO A 315 -4.89 26.09 -18.28
CA PRO A 315 -6.09 25.36 -17.89
C PRO A 315 -6.53 24.37 -18.98
N TRP A 316 -7.26 23.33 -18.58
CA TRP A 316 -7.85 22.36 -19.49
C TRP A 316 -9.22 22.78 -20.02
N THR A 317 -9.94 23.62 -19.25
CA THR A 317 -11.33 24.01 -19.53
C THR A 317 -11.52 25.50 -19.40
N SER A 318 -12.61 26.01 -19.99
CA SER A 318 -12.97 27.43 -19.94
C SER A 318 -13.48 27.86 -18.55
N HIS A 319 -13.93 26.91 -17.73
CA HIS A 319 -14.48 27.14 -16.40
C HIS A 319 -13.74 26.32 -15.31
N PRO A 320 -12.48 26.66 -14.98
CA PRO A 320 -11.61 25.81 -14.15
C PRO A 320 -12.06 25.59 -12.70
N THR A 321 -13.13 26.25 -12.25
CA THR A 321 -13.70 26.10 -10.89
C THR A 321 -15.16 25.67 -10.91
N GLN A 322 -15.60 25.07 -12.01
CA GLN A 322 -16.97 24.60 -12.18
C GLN A 322 -17.00 23.19 -12.77
N TRP A 323 -17.85 22.31 -12.24
CA TRP A 323 -18.14 21.03 -12.85
C TRP A 323 -19.05 21.20 -14.09
N ASP A 324 -18.55 20.84 -15.24
CA ASP A 324 -19.29 20.81 -16.51
C ASP A 324 -18.69 19.79 -17.48
N MET A 325 -19.13 19.80 -18.73
CA MET A 325 -18.64 18.92 -19.80
C MET A 325 -17.50 19.52 -20.62
N GLY A 326 -16.98 20.68 -20.19
CA GLY A 326 -16.00 21.48 -20.94
C GLY A 326 -14.75 20.71 -21.34
N TYR A 327 -14.30 19.74 -20.53
CA TYR A 327 -13.15 18.90 -20.88
C TYR A 327 -13.40 18.12 -22.20
N PHE A 328 -14.51 17.41 -22.30
CA PHE A 328 -14.83 16.64 -23.52
C PHE A 328 -15.27 17.52 -24.68
N ASP A 329 -16.01 18.59 -24.39
CA ASP A 329 -16.43 19.57 -25.42
C ASP A 329 -15.22 20.14 -26.15
N LEU A 330 -14.17 20.53 -25.41
CA LEU A 330 -12.93 21.06 -25.97
C LEU A 330 -12.08 19.96 -26.61
N LEU A 331 -11.90 18.81 -25.93
CA LEU A 331 -11.09 17.69 -26.43
C LEU A 331 -11.56 17.23 -27.81
N PHE A 332 -12.88 17.16 -28.05
CA PHE A 332 -13.47 16.70 -29.31
C PHE A 332 -13.89 17.81 -30.26
N GLY A 333 -14.08 19.02 -29.75
CA GLY A 333 -14.56 20.17 -30.53
C GLY A 333 -13.48 20.81 -31.43
N TYR A 334 -12.23 20.61 -31.11
CA TYR A 334 -11.10 21.25 -31.80
C TYR A 334 -10.12 20.22 -32.38
N ASP A 335 -9.36 20.64 -33.38
CA ASP A 335 -8.09 20.02 -33.76
C ASP A 335 -6.98 20.61 -32.90
N TRP A 336 -6.04 19.77 -32.50
CA TRP A 336 -4.96 20.13 -31.59
C TRP A 336 -3.61 20.13 -32.30
N GLU A 337 -2.72 21.05 -31.93
CA GLU A 337 -1.34 21.11 -32.41
C GLU A 337 -0.36 21.22 -31.26
N LEU A 338 0.78 20.54 -31.45
CA LEU A 338 1.87 20.52 -30.48
C LEU A 338 2.56 21.89 -30.42
N THR A 339 2.80 22.39 -29.22
CA THR A 339 3.53 23.61 -28.94
C THR A 339 4.33 23.47 -27.64
N LYS A 340 4.89 24.57 -27.15
CA LYS A 340 5.63 24.60 -25.90
C LYS A 340 5.06 25.64 -24.95
N SER A 341 5.10 25.30 -23.65
CA SER A 341 4.83 26.22 -22.56
C SER A 341 5.95 27.25 -22.42
N PRO A 342 5.77 28.33 -21.65
CA PRO A 342 6.85 29.26 -21.31
C PRO A 342 8.05 28.59 -20.64
N ALA A 343 7.83 27.56 -19.84
CA ALA A 343 8.88 26.74 -19.21
C ALA A 343 9.56 25.76 -20.18
N GLY A 344 9.08 25.64 -21.41
CA GLY A 344 9.66 24.79 -22.45
C GLY A 344 9.06 23.38 -22.54
N ALA A 345 8.11 23.02 -21.67
CA ALA A 345 7.42 21.72 -21.72
C ALA A 345 6.48 21.62 -22.92
N GLN A 346 6.28 20.40 -23.44
CA GLN A 346 5.41 20.13 -24.57
C GLN A 346 3.95 20.11 -24.14
N ILE A 347 3.12 20.90 -24.83
CA ILE A 347 1.67 21.01 -24.62
C ILE A 347 0.95 21.02 -25.97
N TRP A 348 -0.36 20.79 -25.95
CA TRP A 348 -1.20 20.86 -27.15
C TRP A 348 -2.16 22.03 -27.03
N HIS A 349 -2.22 22.89 -28.07
CA HIS A 349 -3.16 23.99 -28.19
C HIS A 349 -4.24 23.71 -29.24
N ALA A 350 -5.44 24.20 -28.97
CA ALA A 350 -6.55 24.08 -29.91
C ALA A 350 -6.37 25.03 -31.10
N LYS A 351 -6.55 24.53 -32.33
CA LYS A 351 -6.51 25.34 -33.55
C LYS A 351 -7.79 26.16 -33.70
N GLY A 352 -7.61 27.46 -33.81
CA GLY A 352 -8.75 28.33 -34.02
C GLY A 352 -9.71 28.41 -32.85
N LEU A 353 -9.18 28.31 -31.62
CA LEU A 353 -9.96 28.43 -30.38
C LEU A 353 -10.83 29.68 -30.41
N SER A 354 -12.13 29.54 -30.13
CA SER A 354 -13.05 30.67 -30.06
C SER A 354 -12.79 31.52 -28.81
N ASP A 355 -13.14 32.81 -28.87
CA ASP A 355 -12.96 33.68 -27.70
C ASP A 355 -13.76 33.24 -26.48
N GLU A 356 -14.89 32.51 -26.69
CA GLU A 356 -15.78 32.00 -25.65
C GLU A 356 -15.17 30.78 -24.94
N ASP A 357 -14.25 30.05 -25.61
CA ASP A 357 -13.60 28.83 -25.08
C ASP A 357 -12.25 29.14 -24.41
N HIS A 358 -11.84 30.39 -24.30
CA HIS A 358 -10.71 30.78 -23.46
C HIS A 358 -11.10 30.75 -21.97
N ALA A 359 -10.15 30.41 -21.13
CA ALA A 359 -10.32 30.48 -19.67
C ALA A 359 -9.94 31.86 -19.13
N PRO A 360 -10.48 32.29 -17.98
CA PRO A 360 -9.99 33.49 -17.30
C PRO A 360 -8.56 33.32 -16.82
N GLN A 361 -7.80 34.40 -16.68
CA GLN A 361 -6.51 34.35 -16.00
C GLN A 361 -6.70 34.16 -14.49
N VAL A 362 -5.76 33.46 -13.84
CA VAL A 362 -5.85 33.08 -12.42
C VAL A 362 -5.94 34.28 -11.46
N ASP A 363 -5.42 35.41 -11.84
CA ASP A 363 -5.35 36.61 -11.00
C ASP A 363 -6.62 37.51 -11.01
N GLY A 364 -7.64 37.09 -11.75
CA GLY A 364 -8.86 37.87 -11.89
C GLY A 364 -8.71 39.19 -12.64
N SER A 365 -7.62 39.38 -13.40
CA SER A 365 -7.34 40.59 -14.17
C SER A 365 -8.36 40.90 -15.27
N GLY A 366 -9.23 39.92 -15.60
CA GLY A 366 -10.16 40.01 -16.74
C GLY A 366 -9.50 39.70 -18.08
N THR A 367 -8.24 39.28 -18.08
CA THR A 367 -7.56 38.71 -19.24
C THR A 367 -7.97 37.26 -19.41
N ASN A 368 -8.12 36.81 -20.64
CA ASN A 368 -8.37 35.39 -20.95
C ASN A 368 -7.11 34.73 -21.53
N VAL A 369 -6.95 33.42 -21.25
CA VAL A 369 -5.84 32.61 -21.71
C VAL A 369 -6.36 31.38 -22.46
N PRO A 370 -5.60 30.86 -23.45
CA PRO A 370 -6.03 29.68 -24.17
C PRO A 370 -6.00 28.45 -23.28
N VAL A 371 -6.91 27.50 -23.54
CA VAL A 371 -6.89 26.15 -22.94
C VAL A 371 -5.82 25.29 -23.60
N MET A 372 -5.36 24.28 -22.87
CA MET A 372 -4.36 23.32 -23.36
C MET A 372 -4.76 21.89 -23.05
N MET A 373 -4.14 20.95 -23.75
CA MET A 373 -4.13 19.52 -23.40
C MET A 373 -2.70 19.04 -23.26
N THR A 374 -2.49 18.05 -22.40
CA THR A 374 -1.24 17.29 -22.31
C THR A 374 -1.22 16.15 -23.34
N THR A 375 -0.08 15.52 -23.56
CA THR A 375 -0.02 14.30 -24.38
C THR A 375 -0.85 13.16 -23.74
N ALA A 376 -0.89 13.10 -22.42
CA ALA A 376 -1.77 12.17 -21.70
C ALA A 376 -3.26 12.45 -21.93
N ASP A 377 -3.70 13.71 -22.04
CA ASP A 377 -5.09 14.05 -22.41
C ASP A 377 -5.38 13.65 -23.85
N MET A 378 -4.44 13.87 -24.75
CA MET A 378 -4.61 13.43 -26.15
C MET A 378 -4.74 11.93 -26.26
N ALA A 379 -4.19 11.12 -25.34
CA ALA A 379 -4.43 9.68 -25.28
C ALA A 379 -5.92 9.35 -25.05
N MET A 380 -6.66 10.16 -24.29
CA MET A 380 -8.10 9.98 -24.05
C MET A 380 -8.93 10.10 -25.36
N ARG A 381 -8.39 10.80 -26.34
CA ARG A 381 -9.00 10.95 -27.68
C ARG A 381 -8.45 9.96 -28.71
N MET A 382 -7.17 9.56 -28.61
CA MET A 382 -6.45 8.89 -29.68
C MET A 382 -6.22 7.38 -29.43
N ASP A 383 -6.12 6.93 -28.17
CA ASP A 383 -6.11 5.51 -27.87
C ASP A 383 -7.49 4.91 -28.12
N PRO A 384 -7.61 3.84 -28.95
CA PRO A 384 -8.92 3.34 -29.38
C PRO A 384 -9.85 2.87 -28.25
N ALA A 385 -9.29 2.38 -27.12
CA ALA A 385 -10.07 1.95 -25.96
C ALA A 385 -10.57 3.18 -25.18
N TYR A 386 -9.68 4.12 -24.91
CA TYR A 386 -10.03 5.36 -24.21
C TYR A 386 -10.94 6.25 -25.03
N GLU A 387 -10.73 6.39 -26.34
CA GLU A 387 -11.63 7.17 -27.22
C GLU A 387 -13.08 6.70 -27.13
N LYS A 388 -13.28 5.38 -27.16
CA LYS A 388 -14.63 4.79 -27.06
C LYS A 388 -15.32 5.19 -25.76
N ILE A 389 -14.60 5.13 -24.64
CA ILE A 389 -15.11 5.50 -23.31
C ILE A 389 -15.34 7.01 -23.23
N SER A 390 -14.38 7.81 -23.67
CA SER A 390 -14.49 9.28 -23.69
C SER A 390 -15.68 9.78 -24.50
N ARG A 391 -15.92 9.21 -25.69
CA ARG A 391 -17.09 9.54 -26.50
C ARG A 391 -18.39 9.08 -25.87
N HIS A 392 -18.39 7.95 -25.16
CA HIS A 392 -19.56 7.51 -24.39
C HIS A 392 -19.88 8.51 -23.28
N PHE A 393 -18.90 8.94 -22.52
CA PHE A 393 -19.07 9.92 -21.46
C PHE A 393 -19.47 11.30 -22.00
N HIS A 394 -18.88 11.74 -23.10
CA HIS A 394 -19.27 13.00 -23.77
C HIS A 394 -20.74 13.00 -24.20
N ALA A 395 -21.23 11.88 -24.71
CA ALA A 395 -22.64 11.73 -25.10
C ALA A 395 -23.60 11.48 -23.92
N ASN A 396 -23.10 11.13 -22.73
CA ASN A 396 -23.90 10.74 -21.57
C ASN A 396 -23.34 11.39 -20.28
N PRO A 397 -23.60 12.69 -20.04
CA PRO A 397 -23.04 13.41 -18.89
C PRO A 397 -23.33 12.79 -17.52
N ASP A 398 -24.53 12.23 -17.33
CA ASP A 398 -24.90 11.56 -16.07
C ASP A 398 -24.08 10.28 -15.83
N ALA A 399 -23.76 9.53 -16.89
CA ALA A 399 -22.89 8.36 -16.79
C ALA A 399 -21.45 8.76 -16.45
N PHE A 400 -20.96 9.87 -17.01
CA PHE A 400 -19.65 10.43 -16.66
C PHE A 400 -19.59 10.86 -15.21
N ALA A 401 -20.60 11.57 -14.73
CA ALA A 401 -20.66 12.05 -13.36
C ALA A 401 -20.69 10.86 -12.36
N ASP A 402 -21.49 9.82 -12.61
CA ASP A 402 -21.52 8.62 -11.76
C ASP A 402 -20.19 7.85 -11.78
N ALA A 403 -19.61 7.66 -12.97
CA ALA A 403 -18.31 6.99 -13.12
C ALA A 403 -17.18 7.74 -12.38
N PHE A 404 -17.12 9.06 -12.52
CA PHE A 404 -16.12 9.88 -11.80
C PHE A 404 -16.35 9.85 -10.29
N ALA A 405 -17.60 9.96 -9.82
CA ALA A 405 -17.90 9.90 -8.39
C ALA A 405 -17.46 8.57 -7.75
N ARG A 406 -17.75 7.46 -8.43
CA ARG A 406 -17.36 6.11 -7.99
C ARG A 406 -15.86 5.87 -8.07
N ALA A 407 -15.21 6.29 -9.15
CA ALA A 407 -13.77 6.16 -9.33
C ALA A 407 -12.99 7.01 -8.31
N TRP A 408 -13.45 8.25 -8.04
CA TRP A 408 -12.90 9.10 -7.01
C TRP A 408 -13.03 8.50 -5.60
N PHE A 409 -14.21 7.94 -5.30
CA PHE A 409 -14.42 7.23 -4.03
C PHE A 409 -13.50 6.00 -3.91
N LYS A 410 -13.37 5.20 -4.96
CA LYS A 410 -12.45 4.07 -4.99
C LYS A 410 -11.00 4.51 -4.80
N LEU A 411 -10.53 5.51 -5.55
CA LEU A 411 -9.19 6.07 -5.44
C LEU A 411 -8.86 6.44 -3.99
N THR A 412 -9.76 7.14 -3.33
CA THR A 412 -9.54 7.72 -2.00
C THR A 412 -9.81 6.77 -0.84
N HIS A 413 -10.40 5.58 -1.08
CA HIS A 413 -10.81 4.62 -0.02
C HIS A 413 -10.28 3.20 -0.24
N ARG A 414 -9.60 2.93 -1.37
CA ARG A 414 -9.16 1.57 -1.73
C ARG A 414 -8.24 0.93 -0.69
N ASP A 415 -7.45 1.72 -0.02
CA ASP A 415 -6.48 1.32 1.01
C ASP A 415 -7.07 1.22 2.44
N MET A 416 -8.35 1.55 2.62
CA MET A 416 -8.99 1.52 3.94
C MET A 416 -9.49 0.14 4.36
N GLY A 417 -9.52 -0.84 3.44
CA GLY A 417 -10.07 -2.17 3.70
C GLY A 417 -11.60 -2.23 3.68
N PRO A 418 -12.19 -3.15 4.44
CA PRO A 418 -13.63 -3.38 4.40
C PRO A 418 -14.43 -2.24 5.02
N LYS A 419 -15.66 -2.05 4.53
CA LYS A 419 -16.59 -0.97 4.89
C LYS A 419 -16.83 -0.82 6.41
N VAL A 420 -16.70 -1.88 7.20
CA VAL A 420 -16.85 -1.82 8.68
C VAL A 420 -15.86 -0.84 9.34
N LEU A 421 -14.75 -0.57 8.69
CA LEU A 421 -13.74 0.39 9.15
C LEU A 421 -14.13 1.84 8.87
N TYR A 422 -15.04 2.10 7.93
CA TYR A 422 -15.44 3.45 7.54
C TYR A 422 -16.33 4.07 8.62
N LYS A 423 -16.09 5.35 8.90
CA LYS A 423 -16.80 6.11 9.95
C LYS A 423 -17.45 7.36 9.35
N GLY A 424 -18.55 7.77 9.94
CA GLY A 424 -19.26 9.00 9.61
C GLY A 424 -20.57 8.80 8.86
N PRO A 425 -21.36 9.88 8.74
CA PRO A 425 -22.73 9.82 8.20
C PRO A 425 -22.80 9.75 6.68
N GLU A 426 -21.68 10.02 5.98
CA GLU A 426 -21.61 10.03 4.50
C GLU A 426 -21.05 8.74 3.92
N VAL A 427 -20.87 7.70 4.74
CA VAL A 427 -20.45 6.37 4.25
C VAL A 427 -21.56 5.81 3.36
N PRO A 428 -21.26 5.46 2.09
CA PRO A 428 -22.25 4.92 1.18
C PRO A 428 -22.90 3.63 1.71
N ALA A 429 -24.22 3.51 1.54
CA ALA A 429 -24.95 2.31 1.96
C ALA A 429 -24.61 1.09 1.08
N GLU A 430 -24.29 1.32 -0.18
CA GLU A 430 -23.91 0.30 -1.16
C GLU A 430 -22.62 -0.42 -0.73
N ASP A 431 -22.59 -1.75 -0.87
CA ASP A 431 -21.37 -2.55 -0.73
C ASP A 431 -20.72 -2.69 -2.11
N LEU A 432 -19.50 -2.17 -2.23
CA LEU A 432 -18.75 -2.23 -3.48
C LEU A 432 -17.90 -3.50 -3.50
N ILE A 433 -17.83 -4.17 -4.65
CA ILE A 433 -17.15 -5.47 -4.77
C ILE A 433 -15.66 -5.40 -4.34
N TRP A 434 -14.99 -4.28 -4.64
CA TRP A 434 -13.58 -4.07 -4.30
C TRP A 434 -13.33 -3.84 -2.79
N GLN A 435 -14.39 -3.67 -1.98
CA GLN A 435 -14.30 -3.60 -0.52
C GLN A 435 -14.27 -4.99 0.13
N ASP A 436 -14.26 -6.05 -0.66
CA ASP A 436 -14.23 -7.44 -0.23
C ASP A 436 -15.36 -7.78 0.79
N PRO A 437 -16.64 -7.54 0.45
CA PRO A 437 -17.73 -7.66 1.40
C PRO A 437 -17.85 -9.06 1.99
N ILE A 438 -18.11 -9.14 3.28
CA ILE A 438 -18.22 -10.40 4.03
C ILE A 438 -19.51 -10.38 4.82
N PRO A 439 -20.39 -11.41 4.71
CA PRO A 439 -21.56 -11.51 5.56
C PRO A 439 -21.18 -11.75 7.01
N ALA A 440 -22.04 -11.30 7.93
CA ALA A 440 -21.84 -11.52 9.35
C ALA A 440 -21.85 -13.02 9.67
N GLY A 441 -20.91 -13.46 10.50
CA GLY A 441 -20.85 -14.81 11.04
C GLY A 441 -21.61 -14.95 12.36
N ASN A 442 -21.61 -16.17 12.92
CA ASN A 442 -22.24 -16.47 14.20
C ASN A 442 -21.22 -16.34 15.36
N ALA A 443 -21.36 -15.31 16.16
CA ALA A 443 -20.52 -15.08 17.35
C ALA A 443 -21.02 -15.79 18.63
N GLU A 444 -22.12 -16.54 18.59
CA GLU A 444 -22.78 -17.12 19.78
C GLU A 444 -22.23 -18.51 20.19
N LEU A 445 -21.08 -18.94 19.66
CA LEU A 445 -20.46 -20.17 20.08
C LEU A 445 -19.91 -20.05 21.51
N ARG A 446 -20.32 -20.97 22.39
CA ARG A 446 -19.87 -21.05 23.78
C ARG A 446 -18.60 -21.93 23.89
N ALA A 447 -17.90 -21.83 25.00
CA ALA A 447 -16.69 -22.63 25.24
C ALA A 447 -16.92 -24.16 25.06
N ALA A 448 -18.09 -24.68 25.45
CA ALA A 448 -18.44 -26.08 25.22
C ALA A 448 -18.59 -26.41 23.73
N ASP A 449 -19.23 -25.53 22.95
CA ASP A 449 -19.39 -25.69 21.49
C ASP A 449 -18.03 -25.70 20.80
N ILE A 450 -17.11 -24.82 21.22
CA ILE A 450 -15.75 -24.72 20.70
C ILE A 450 -14.96 -26.01 21.03
N ALA A 451 -15.11 -26.55 22.25
CA ALA A 451 -14.46 -27.79 22.65
C ALA A 451 -14.97 -28.98 21.85
N ASP A 452 -16.31 -29.08 21.65
CA ASP A 452 -16.93 -30.14 20.84
C ASP A 452 -16.45 -30.06 19.37
N LEU A 453 -16.37 -28.87 18.79
CA LEU A 453 -15.88 -28.66 17.43
C LEU A 453 -14.40 -29.03 17.31
N LYS A 454 -13.53 -28.62 18.25
CA LYS A 454 -12.11 -29.05 18.28
C LYS A 454 -11.98 -30.57 18.31
N ALA A 455 -12.77 -31.24 19.17
CA ALA A 455 -12.75 -32.71 19.27
C ALA A 455 -13.25 -33.38 17.97
N ALA A 456 -14.30 -32.83 17.33
CA ALA A 456 -14.81 -33.34 16.07
C ALA A 456 -13.78 -33.15 14.92
N ILE A 457 -13.12 -32.00 14.83
CA ILE A 457 -12.07 -31.74 13.83
C ILE A 457 -10.90 -32.69 14.02
N MET A 458 -10.39 -32.83 15.22
CA MET A 458 -9.30 -33.77 15.50
C MET A 458 -9.71 -35.25 15.28
N GLY A 459 -11.01 -35.57 15.38
CA GLY A 459 -11.58 -36.87 15.08
C GLY A 459 -11.67 -37.24 13.60
N THR A 460 -11.44 -36.28 12.69
CA THR A 460 -11.47 -36.50 11.21
C THR A 460 -10.28 -37.36 10.71
N GLY A 461 -9.21 -37.46 11.48
CA GLY A 461 -7.97 -38.11 11.09
C GLY A 461 -7.01 -37.26 10.27
N LEU A 462 -7.31 -35.97 10.04
CA LEU A 462 -6.38 -35.04 9.43
C LEU A 462 -5.14 -34.85 10.31
N SER A 463 -3.97 -34.73 9.68
CA SER A 463 -2.71 -34.46 10.38
C SER A 463 -2.65 -33.06 10.94
N ILE A 464 -1.76 -32.83 11.90
CA ILE A 464 -1.46 -31.48 12.44
C ILE A 464 -0.95 -30.59 11.32
N SER A 465 -0.06 -31.10 10.46
CA SER A 465 0.47 -30.36 9.31
C SER A 465 -0.63 -29.90 8.36
N GLN A 466 -1.60 -30.74 8.00
CA GLN A 466 -2.72 -30.37 7.12
C GLN A 466 -3.57 -29.25 7.71
N LEU A 467 -3.95 -29.37 8.98
CA LEU A 467 -4.79 -28.37 9.66
C LEU A 467 -4.06 -27.03 9.83
N VAL A 468 -2.80 -27.06 10.25
CA VAL A 468 -1.97 -25.85 10.43
C VAL A 468 -1.72 -25.16 9.09
N SER A 469 -1.35 -25.92 8.04
CA SER A 469 -1.10 -25.35 6.70
C SER A 469 -2.35 -24.71 6.11
N THR A 470 -3.53 -25.33 6.30
CA THR A 470 -4.80 -24.79 5.80
C THR A 470 -5.19 -23.49 6.53
N ALA A 471 -5.07 -23.46 7.86
CA ALA A 471 -5.35 -22.24 8.64
C ALA A 471 -4.38 -21.11 8.29
N TRP A 472 -3.09 -21.43 8.14
CA TRP A 472 -2.09 -20.45 7.67
C TRP A 472 -2.42 -19.94 6.27
N ALA A 473 -2.71 -20.80 5.31
CA ALA A 473 -3.08 -20.43 3.95
C ALA A 473 -4.29 -19.49 3.90
N SER A 474 -5.27 -19.71 4.79
CA SER A 474 -6.43 -18.81 4.91
C SER A 474 -6.06 -17.43 5.44
N ALA A 475 -5.35 -17.36 6.56
CA ALA A 475 -5.10 -16.14 7.31
C ALA A 475 -3.94 -15.31 6.74
N SER A 476 -2.89 -15.98 6.24
CA SER A 476 -1.65 -15.32 5.84
C SER A 476 -1.76 -14.50 4.54
N THR A 477 -2.91 -14.49 3.86
CA THR A 477 -3.19 -13.58 2.75
C THR A 477 -3.44 -12.15 3.21
N PHE A 478 -3.67 -11.93 4.50
CA PHE A 478 -3.89 -10.60 5.06
C PHE A 478 -2.71 -9.66 4.78
N ARG A 479 -3.05 -8.41 4.47
CA ARG A 479 -2.11 -7.30 4.32
C ARG A 479 -2.51 -6.17 5.26
N GLY A 480 -1.62 -5.82 6.18
CA GLY A 480 -1.82 -4.69 7.10
C GLY A 480 -1.86 -3.34 6.40
N SER A 481 -1.29 -3.26 5.20
CA SER A 481 -1.22 -2.05 4.37
C SER A 481 -2.60 -1.56 3.90
N ASP A 482 -3.41 -2.45 3.31
CA ASP A 482 -4.73 -2.12 2.76
C ASP A 482 -5.88 -2.93 3.38
N LYS A 483 -5.60 -3.71 4.42
CA LYS A 483 -6.57 -4.52 5.17
C LYS A 483 -7.29 -5.58 4.32
N ARG A 484 -6.72 -6.00 3.19
CA ARG A 484 -7.25 -7.06 2.33
C ARG A 484 -6.75 -8.44 2.73
N GLY A 485 -7.44 -9.46 2.29
CA GLY A 485 -7.12 -10.86 2.62
C GLY A 485 -7.56 -11.25 4.02
N GLY A 486 -6.96 -12.33 4.54
CA GLY A 486 -7.25 -12.86 5.87
C GLY A 486 -8.21 -14.04 5.87
N ALA A 487 -8.44 -14.58 7.06
CA ALA A 487 -9.25 -15.78 7.27
C ALA A 487 -10.76 -15.55 7.13
N ASN A 488 -11.21 -14.31 7.37
CA ASN A 488 -12.64 -13.98 7.31
C ASN A 488 -13.14 -14.06 5.87
N GLY A 489 -14.31 -14.64 5.67
CA GLY A 489 -14.85 -14.92 4.35
C GLY A 489 -14.56 -16.32 3.83
N ALA A 490 -13.62 -17.05 4.43
CA ALA A 490 -13.18 -18.37 3.96
C ALA A 490 -12.92 -18.42 2.44
N ARG A 491 -12.34 -17.35 1.88
CA ARG A 491 -12.10 -17.26 0.42
C ARG A 491 -11.09 -18.29 -0.08
N LEU A 492 -10.36 -18.93 0.84
CA LEU A 492 -9.51 -20.07 0.54
C LEU A 492 -10.26 -21.21 -0.20
N ARG A 493 -11.57 -21.36 -0.02
CA ARG A 493 -12.43 -22.35 -0.71
C ARG A 493 -12.97 -21.87 -2.07
N LEU A 494 -12.71 -20.61 -2.43
CA LEU A 494 -13.22 -19.95 -3.63
C LEU A 494 -12.11 -19.68 -4.64
N ALA A 495 -12.47 -19.53 -5.92
CA ALA A 495 -11.52 -19.04 -6.92
C ALA A 495 -11.20 -17.55 -6.69
N PRO A 496 -9.94 -17.11 -6.90
CA PRO A 496 -8.81 -17.90 -7.41
C PRO A 496 -8.04 -18.64 -6.31
N GLN A 497 -8.28 -18.35 -5.04
CA GLN A 497 -7.43 -18.72 -3.91
C GLN A 497 -7.31 -20.24 -3.71
N LYS A 498 -8.38 -20.99 -3.96
CA LYS A 498 -8.40 -22.46 -3.87
C LYS A 498 -7.47 -23.15 -4.87
N ASP A 499 -7.16 -22.48 -5.98
CA ASP A 499 -6.40 -23.03 -7.09
C ASP A 499 -4.92 -22.60 -7.06
N TRP A 500 -4.50 -21.78 -6.10
CA TRP A 500 -3.10 -21.35 -5.95
C TRP A 500 -2.22 -22.53 -5.56
N ASP A 501 -1.10 -22.67 -6.27
CA ASP A 501 -0.13 -23.77 -6.06
C ASP A 501 0.35 -23.85 -4.61
N VAL A 502 0.66 -22.70 -4.00
CA VAL A 502 1.11 -22.62 -2.59
C VAL A 502 0.10 -23.21 -1.59
N ASN A 503 -1.16 -23.30 -1.95
CA ASN A 503 -2.24 -23.83 -1.11
C ASN A 503 -2.46 -25.33 -1.31
N GLN A 504 -1.72 -25.96 -2.23
CA GLN A 504 -1.78 -27.40 -2.48
C GLN A 504 -3.24 -27.86 -2.70
N PRO A 505 -3.86 -27.57 -3.88
CA PRO A 505 -5.30 -27.70 -4.12
C PRO A 505 -5.89 -29.08 -3.76
N GLU A 506 -5.17 -30.15 -4.00
CA GLU A 506 -5.64 -31.52 -3.67
C GLU A 506 -5.74 -31.72 -2.15
N GLN A 507 -4.69 -31.37 -1.39
CA GLN A 507 -4.71 -31.43 0.07
C GLN A 507 -5.75 -30.48 0.65
N LEU A 508 -5.85 -29.28 0.11
CA LEU A 508 -6.86 -28.30 0.55
C LEU A 508 -8.28 -28.86 0.38
N ALA A 509 -8.58 -29.48 -0.76
CA ALA A 509 -9.88 -30.07 -1.01
C ALA A 509 -10.19 -31.20 0.01
N GLU A 510 -9.21 -32.04 0.37
CA GLU A 510 -9.35 -33.07 1.40
C GLU A 510 -9.73 -32.45 2.76
N VAL A 511 -9.00 -31.41 3.18
CA VAL A 511 -9.26 -30.72 4.45
C VAL A 511 -10.63 -30.07 4.47
N LEU A 512 -10.99 -29.32 3.40
CA LEU A 512 -12.28 -28.65 3.31
C LEU A 512 -13.45 -29.65 3.35
N ASN A 513 -13.38 -30.76 2.64
CA ASN A 513 -14.41 -31.82 2.67
C ASN A 513 -14.60 -32.43 4.08
N ALA A 514 -13.51 -32.61 4.82
CA ALA A 514 -13.57 -33.08 6.19
C ALA A 514 -14.22 -32.04 7.12
N LEU A 515 -13.86 -30.77 6.96
CA LEU A 515 -14.47 -29.67 7.74
C LEU A 515 -15.94 -29.45 7.39
N GLU A 516 -16.35 -29.59 6.11
CA GLU A 516 -17.77 -29.57 5.68
C GLU A 516 -18.57 -30.69 6.36
N THR A 517 -17.98 -31.89 6.52
CA THR A 517 -18.60 -32.98 7.26
C THR A 517 -18.82 -32.64 8.72
N VAL A 518 -17.84 -32.01 9.36
CA VAL A 518 -17.96 -31.52 10.76
C VAL A 518 -19.05 -30.43 10.84
N GLN A 519 -19.03 -29.47 9.90
CA GLN A 519 -20.03 -28.40 9.83
C GLN A 519 -21.45 -28.93 9.73
N ALA A 520 -21.69 -29.90 8.84
CA ALA A 520 -23.00 -30.52 8.61
C ALA A 520 -23.50 -31.32 9.80
N ALA A 521 -22.57 -31.94 10.57
CA ALA A 521 -22.91 -32.71 11.77
C ALA A 521 -23.16 -31.83 13.00
N PHE A 522 -22.69 -30.58 13.01
CA PHE A 522 -22.83 -29.69 14.15
C PHE A 522 -24.22 -29.09 14.23
N LYS A 523 -24.82 -29.04 15.42
CA LYS A 523 -26.23 -28.64 15.60
C LYS A 523 -26.49 -27.15 15.51
N LYS A 524 -25.45 -26.34 15.64
CA LYS A 524 -25.53 -24.88 15.56
C LYS A 524 -24.88 -24.40 14.27
N SER A 525 -25.19 -23.18 13.86
CA SER A 525 -24.49 -22.53 12.74
C SER A 525 -23.03 -22.26 13.13
N VAL A 526 -22.12 -22.61 12.27
CA VAL A 526 -20.68 -22.25 12.32
C VAL A 526 -20.19 -22.04 10.90
N SER A 527 -19.41 -20.97 10.68
CA SER A 527 -18.84 -20.69 9.36
C SER A 527 -17.67 -21.62 9.05
N MET A 528 -17.40 -21.83 7.76
CA MET A 528 -16.19 -22.52 7.32
C MET A 528 -14.93 -21.73 7.73
N ALA A 529 -14.99 -20.41 7.70
CA ALA A 529 -13.91 -19.55 8.16
C ALA A 529 -13.53 -19.81 9.63
N ASP A 530 -14.52 -19.92 10.52
CA ASP A 530 -14.28 -20.26 11.92
C ASP A 530 -13.76 -21.70 12.07
N LEU A 531 -14.25 -22.66 11.28
CA LEU A 531 -13.77 -24.06 11.35
C LEU A 531 -12.32 -24.19 10.90
N ILE A 532 -11.90 -23.47 9.86
CA ILE A 532 -10.52 -23.49 9.38
C ILE A 532 -9.57 -22.97 10.47
N VAL A 533 -9.89 -21.81 11.06
CA VAL A 533 -9.05 -21.22 12.13
C VAL A 533 -9.06 -22.10 13.40
N LEU A 534 -10.22 -22.64 13.74
CA LEU A 534 -10.37 -23.52 14.91
C LEU A 534 -9.61 -24.84 14.72
N GLY A 535 -9.55 -25.35 13.47
CA GLY A 535 -8.76 -26.54 13.10
C GLY A 535 -7.27 -26.32 13.35
N GLY A 536 -6.73 -25.18 12.93
CA GLY A 536 -5.36 -24.79 13.23
C GLY A 536 -5.09 -24.68 14.74
N ALA A 537 -6.00 -24.05 15.48
CA ALA A 537 -5.90 -23.93 16.94
C ALA A 537 -5.89 -25.31 17.64
N ALA A 538 -6.80 -26.21 17.25
CA ALA A 538 -6.86 -27.57 17.80
C ALA A 538 -5.59 -28.39 17.50
N ALA A 539 -5.06 -28.25 16.29
CA ALA A 539 -3.83 -28.91 15.88
C ALA A 539 -2.63 -28.42 16.70
N ILE A 540 -2.51 -27.10 16.91
CA ILE A 540 -1.44 -26.50 17.73
C ILE A 540 -1.54 -26.96 19.20
N GLU A 541 -2.73 -27.02 19.78
CA GLU A 541 -2.94 -27.54 21.14
C GLU A 541 -2.48 -29.01 21.24
N SER A 542 -2.80 -29.80 20.22
CA SER A 542 -2.36 -31.23 20.15
C SER A 542 -0.84 -31.35 20.02
N ALA A 543 -0.22 -30.51 19.16
CA ALA A 543 1.23 -30.49 18.98
C ALA A 543 1.98 -30.01 20.23
N ALA A 544 1.46 -29.02 20.93
CA ALA A 544 2.01 -28.52 22.21
C ALA A 544 1.89 -29.58 23.31
N LYS A 545 0.77 -30.33 23.36
CA LYS A 545 0.57 -31.43 24.29
C LYS A 545 1.59 -32.58 24.04
N ALA A 546 1.94 -32.84 22.78
CA ALA A 546 2.97 -33.81 22.43
C ALA A 546 4.38 -33.37 22.89
N ALA A 547 4.60 -32.09 23.17
CA ALA A 547 5.79 -31.54 23.79
C ALA A 547 5.62 -31.27 25.31
N ASP A 548 4.67 -31.93 25.95
CA ASP A 548 4.35 -31.80 27.39
C ASP A 548 3.87 -30.41 27.83
N HIS A 549 3.38 -29.57 26.88
CA HIS A 549 2.80 -28.29 27.15
C HIS A 549 1.26 -28.32 27.07
N LEU A 550 0.60 -28.06 28.20
CA LEU A 550 -0.85 -27.93 28.26
C LEU A 550 -1.21 -26.45 28.02
N VAL A 551 -1.66 -26.13 26.82
CA VAL A 551 -1.98 -24.77 26.38
C VAL A 551 -3.39 -24.71 25.84
N SER A 552 -3.96 -23.50 25.80
CA SER A 552 -5.16 -23.17 25.03
C SER A 552 -4.80 -22.09 24.02
N VAL A 553 -5.09 -22.32 22.76
CA VAL A 553 -4.92 -21.35 21.70
C VAL A 553 -6.16 -20.46 21.69
N PRO A 554 -6.03 -19.14 21.86
CA PRO A 554 -7.17 -18.23 21.81
C PRO A 554 -7.92 -18.35 20.46
N PHE A 555 -9.24 -18.29 20.54
CA PHE A 555 -10.12 -18.32 19.39
C PHE A 555 -11.36 -17.45 19.66
N THR A 556 -11.62 -16.53 18.73
CA THR A 556 -12.82 -15.67 18.77
C THR A 556 -13.72 -16.07 17.60
N PRO A 557 -14.96 -16.56 17.85
CA PRO A 557 -15.91 -16.93 16.79
C PRO A 557 -16.51 -15.68 16.11
N GLY A 558 -17.22 -15.91 15.00
CA GLY A 558 -18.00 -14.88 14.33
C GLY A 558 -17.45 -14.43 12.98
N ARG A 559 -16.54 -15.19 12.37
CA ARG A 559 -16.19 -15.02 10.96
C ARG A 559 -17.37 -15.45 10.10
N GLY A 560 -17.60 -14.72 8.99
CA GLY A 560 -18.58 -15.08 7.96
C GLY A 560 -17.94 -15.81 6.79
N ASP A 561 -18.79 -16.41 5.95
CA ASP A 561 -18.36 -17.07 4.71
C ASP A 561 -18.80 -16.22 3.52
N ALA A 562 -17.87 -15.75 2.72
CA ALA A 562 -18.16 -15.04 1.48
C ALA A 562 -18.63 -16.02 0.39
N THR A 563 -19.37 -15.49 -0.59
CA THR A 563 -19.72 -16.21 -1.83
C THR A 563 -18.73 -15.87 -2.93
N GLN A 564 -18.80 -16.62 -4.05
CA GLN A 564 -17.99 -16.30 -5.24
C GLN A 564 -18.37 -14.94 -5.83
N GLU A 565 -19.66 -14.57 -5.79
CA GLU A 565 -20.16 -13.28 -6.27
C GLU A 565 -19.69 -12.10 -5.39
N GLN A 566 -19.38 -12.34 -4.13
CA GLN A 566 -18.79 -11.38 -3.20
C GLN A 566 -17.26 -11.34 -3.27
N THR A 567 -16.67 -12.07 -4.20
CA THR A 567 -15.22 -12.16 -4.37
C THR A 567 -14.82 -11.55 -5.72
N ASP A 568 -14.14 -10.42 -5.71
CA ASP A 568 -13.53 -9.84 -6.90
C ASP A 568 -12.33 -10.70 -7.34
N ALA A 569 -12.64 -11.81 -8.04
CA ALA A 569 -11.65 -12.83 -8.37
C ALA A 569 -10.42 -12.26 -9.08
N LYS A 570 -10.62 -11.31 -10.01
CA LYS A 570 -9.53 -10.68 -10.75
C LYS A 570 -8.61 -9.86 -9.84
N SER A 571 -9.20 -9.09 -8.91
CA SER A 571 -8.40 -8.28 -7.98
C SER A 571 -7.79 -9.09 -6.83
N PHE A 572 -8.28 -10.33 -6.59
CA PHE A 572 -7.69 -11.25 -5.63
C PHE A 572 -6.40 -11.91 -6.11
N ASP A 573 -6.12 -11.95 -7.42
CA ASP A 573 -4.89 -12.52 -7.96
C ASP A 573 -3.63 -11.86 -7.37
N VAL A 574 -3.67 -10.57 -7.05
CA VAL A 574 -2.56 -9.84 -6.43
C VAL A 574 -2.23 -10.33 -5.00
N LEU A 575 -3.15 -11.05 -4.35
CA LEU A 575 -2.93 -11.62 -3.02
C LEU A 575 -2.25 -12.99 -3.07
N GLU A 576 -2.07 -13.58 -4.26
CA GLU A 576 -1.35 -14.85 -4.41
C GLU A 576 0.09 -14.69 -3.90
N PRO A 577 0.51 -15.46 -2.90
CA PRO A 577 1.88 -15.40 -2.41
C PRO A 577 2.86 -15.81 -3.52
N GLN A 578 3.63 -14.87 -4.03
CA GLN A 578 4.73 -15.17 -4.95
C GLN A 578 5.92 -15.79 -4.23
N ALA A 579 6.08 -15.46 -2.95
CA ALA A 579 6.93 -16.10 -1.99
C ALA A 579 6.26 -16.13 -0.61
N ASP A 580 6.45 -17.19 0.13
CA ASP A 580 6.01 -17.31 1.53
C ASP A 580 7.10 -18.04 2.33
N GLY A 581 8.00 -17.28 2.92
CA GLY A 581 9.09 -17.83 3.73
C GLY A 581 8.60 -18.60 4.96
N PHE A 582 7.38 -18.36 5.44
CA PHE A 582 6.79 -19.11 6.54
C PHE A 582 6.44 -20.55 6.14
N ARG A 583 6.09 -20.79 4.87
CA ARG A 583 5.85 -22.13 4.28
C ARG A 583 7.02 -22.65 3.44
N ASN A 584 8.16 -21.96 3.45
CA ASN A 584 9.33 -22.28 2.63
C ASN A 584 9.00 -22.38 1.14
N TYR A 585 8.14 -21.47 0.65
CA TYR A 585 7.64 -21.43 -0.71
C TYR A 585 8.18 -20.24 -1.49
N GLN A 586 8.58 -20.48 -2.73
CA GLN A 586 8.97 -19.44 -3.70
C GLN A 586 8.53 -19.89 -5.10
N LYS A 587 7.68 -19.11 -5.75
CA LYS A 587 7.09 -19.46 -7.05
C LYS A 587 8.10 -19.35 -8.20
N ARG A 588 9.03 -18.42 -8.10
CA ARG A 588 10.09 -18.13 -9.10
C ARG A 588 11.27 -17.44 -8.42
N ASN A 589 12.37 -17.28 -9.17
CA ASN A 589 13.45 -16.40 -8.71
C ASN A 589 13.05 -14.94 -8.83
N PHE A 590 13.46 -14.15 -7.87
CA PHE A 590 13.22 -12.71 -7.78
C PHE A 590 14.56 -11.97 -7.73
N ASN A 591 14.53 -10.66 -8.01
CA ASN A 591 15.71 -9.80 -7.91
C ASN A 591 16.12 -9.51 -6.46
N VAL A 592 15.18 -9.70 -5.52
CA VAL A 592 15.40 -9.62 -4.07
C VAL A 592 15.56 -11.00 -3.47
N SER A 593 16.28 -11.11 -2.37
CA SER A 593 16.54 -12.40 -1.72
C SER A 593 15.30 -12.99 -1.04
N ALA A 594 15.30 -14.31 -0.82
CA ALA A 594 14.21 -15.01 -0.14
C ALA A 594 13.99 -14.52 1.30
N GLU A 595 15.06 -14.10 1.98
CA GLU A 595 15.01 -13.52 3.33
C GLU A 595 14.40 -12.11 3.33
N GLU A 596 14.63 -11.30 2.31
CA GLU A 596 13.96 -10.00 2.16
C GLU A 596 12.46 -10.18 1.89
N LEU A 597 12.08 -11.15 1.06
CA LEU A 597 10.68 -11.51 0.82
C LEU A 597 9.98 -12.05 2.08
N LEU A 598 10.71 -12.76 2.97
CA LEU A 598 10.18 -13.15 4.28
C LEU A 598 9.88 -11.92 5.16
N ILE A 599 10.81 -10.96 5.20
CA ILE A 599 10.66 -9.73 5.99
C ILE A 599 9.48 -8.90 5.46
N ASP A 600 9.37 -8.74 4.15
CA ASP A 600 8.25 -8.07 3.50
C ASP A 600 6.91 -8.71 3.90
N ARG A 601 6.82 -10.04 3.80
CA ARG A 601 5.62 -10.78 4.19
C ARG A 601 5.30 -10.61 5.67
N ALA A 602 6.32 -10.64 6.54
CA ALA A 602 6.16 -10.42 7.97
C ALA A 602 5.62 -9.02 8.28
N GLN A 603 6.12 -7.99 7.58
CA GLN A 603 5.64 -6.61 7.73
C GLN A 603 4.17 -6.48 7.28
N LEU A 604 3.79 -7.06 6.13
CA LEU A 604 2.40 -7.08 5.66
C LEU A 604 1.46 -7.78 6.65
N LEU A 605 1.94 -8.81 7.36
CA LEU A 605 1.22 -9.46 8.45
C LEU A 605 1.31 -8.71 9.78
N THR A 606 1.89 -7.52 9.79
CA THR A 606 2.10 -6.68 10.99
C THR A 606 2.96 -7.31 12.09
N LEU A 607 3.78 -8.31 11.73
CA LEU A 607 4.64 -9.02 12.66
C LEU A 607 5.93 -8.24 12.95
N ASN A 608 6.37 -8.28 14.19
CA ASN A 608 7.71 -7.86 14.55
C ASN A 608 8.73 -9.00 14.40
N ALA A 609 10.02 -8.70 14.51
CA ALA A 609 11.09 -9.69 14.31
C ALA A 609 11.01 -10.89 15.27
N PRO A 610 10.74 -10.75 16.60
CA PRO A 610 10.48 -11.89 17.49
C PRO A 610 9.28 -12.74 17.08
N GLU A 611 8.16 -12.15 16.64
CA GLU A 611 6.97 -12.87 16.18
C GLU A 611 7.25 -13.64 14.90
N MET A 612 7.91 -13.02 13.92
CA MET A 612 8.36 -13.67 12.69
C MET A 612 9.27 -14.87 13.00
N THR A 613 10.25 -14.68 13.87
CA THR A 613 11.20 -15.74 14.27
C THR A 613 10.47 -16.93 14.90
N ALA A 614 9.56 -16.68 15.85
CA ALA A 614 8.80 -17.73 16.52
C ALA A 614 7.91 -18.50 15.53
N LEU A 615 7.25 -17.79 14.60
CA LEU A 615 6.37 -18.41 13.60
C LEU A 615 7.16 -19.29 12.62
N VAL A 616 8.29 -18.81 12.10
CA VAL A 616 9.11 -19.64 11.18
C VAL A 616 9.54 -20.92 11.87
N GLY A 617 10.14 -20.84 13.06
CA GLY A 617 10.61 -22.03 13.78
C GLY A 617 9.47 -23.01 14.11
N GLY A 618 8.31 -22.51 14.55
CA GLY A 618 7.15 -23.34 14.88
C GLY A 618 6.52 -24.00 13.66
N LEU A 619 6.31 -23.25 12.59
CA LEU A 619 5.75 -23.80 11.35
C LEU A 619 6.66 -24.89 10.74
N ARG A 620 7.98 -24.76 10.86
CA ARG A 620 8.93 -25.81 10.45
C ARG A 620 8.74 -27.11 11.22
N VAL A 621 8.71 -27.07 12.54
CA VAL A 621 8.55 -28.28 13.37
C VAL A 621 7.16 -28.89 13.25
N LEU A 622 6.14 -28.07 12.92
CA LEU A 622 4.77 -28.53 12.65
C LEU A 622 4.59 -29.10 11.24
N GLY A 623 5.63 -29.04 10.38
CA GLY A 623 5.58 -29.59 9.03
C GLY A 623 4.72 -28.80 8.06
N ALA A 624 4.55 -27.48 8.27
CA ALA A 624 3.69 -26.62 7.47
C ALA A 624 4.32 -26.12 6.16
N ASN A 625 5.47 -26.68 5.75
CA ASN A 625 6.12 -26.35 4.49
C ASN A 625 5.25 -26.72 3.29
N SER A 626 5.25 -25.88 2.27
CA SER A 626 4.55 -26.15 1.01
C SER A 626 5.06 -27.45 0.39
N HIS A 627 4.13 -28.22 -0.20
CA HIS A 627 4.41 -29.51 -0.84
C HIS A 627 5.15 -30.51 0.05
N GLY A 628 5.04 -30.39 1.37
CA GLY A 628 5.70 -31.31 2.32
C GLY A 628 7.22 -31.25 2.27
N ALA A 629 7.81 -30.17 1.77
CA ALA A 629 9.26 -29.97 1.71
C ALA A 629 9.89 -30.14 3.11
N LYS A 630 11.11 -30.69 3.15
CA LYS A 630 11.82 -30.97 4.40
C LYS A 630 12.88 -29.97 4.77
N ASP A 631 13.10 -28.98 3.91
CA ASP A 631 14.07 -27.91 4.18
C ASP A 631 13.62 -27.09 5.40
N GLY A 632 14.51 -26.91 6.35
CA GLY A 632 14.24 -26.22 7.62
C GLY A 632 13.52 -27.07 8.69
N VAL A 633 13.12 -28.31 8.40
CA VAL A 633 12.50 -29.20 9.39
C VAL A 633 13.59 -29.79 10.28
N PHE A 634 14.11 -28.99 11.21
CA PHE A 634 15.24 -29.39 12.08
C PHE A 634 14.74 -30.09 13.35
N THR A 635 13.96 -31.17 13.19
CA THR A 635 13.45 -31.97 14.30
C THR A 635 13.34 -33.44 13.95
N ASN A 636 13.54 -34.31 14.92
CA ASN A 636 13.28 -35.76 14.81
C ASN A 636 11.85 -36.15 15.27
N ARG A 637 11.07 -35.15 15.73
CA ARG A 637 9.69 -35.34 16.19
C ARG A 637 8.76 -34.32 15.50
N PRO A 638 8.55 -34.45 14.17
CA PRO A 638 7.67 -33.54 13.43
C PRO A 638 6.26 -33.54 14.02
N GLU A 639 5.50 -32.49 13.75
CA GLU A 639 4.16 -32.26 14.32
C GLU A 639 4.11 -32.11 15.84
N THR A 640 5.27 -31.84 16.47
CA THR A 640 5.42 -31.54 17.89
C THR A 640 5.89 -30.09 18.03
N LEU A 641 5.15 -29.29 18.79
CA LEU A 641 5.50 -27.84 18.95
C LEU A 641 6.63 -27.70 19.97
N SER A 642 7.84 -27.78 19.48
CA SER A 642 9.08 -27.70 20.24
C SER A 642 9.99 -26.60 19.69
N ASN A 643 11.00 -26.19 20.45
CA ASN A 643 12.06 -25.28 20.00
C ASN A 643 13.19 -25.95 19.22
N ASP A 644 13.00 -27.18 18.78
CA ASP A 644 14.00 -28.00 18.07
C ASP A 644 14.63 -27.30 16.87
N PHE A 645 13.84 -26.47 16.13
CA PHE A 645 14.36 -25.69 15.01
C PHE A 645 15.57 -24.86 15.41
N PHE A 646 15.46 -24.10 16.49
CA PHE A 646 16.52 -23.20 16.95
C PHE A 646 17.69 -23.96 17.57
N VAL A 647 17.41 -24.98 18.36
CA VAL A 647 18.42 -25.85 18.99
C VAL A 647 19.30 -26.52 17.92
N ASN A 648 18.68 -27.07 16.87
CA ASN A 648 19.40 -27.78 15.81
C ASN A 648 20.05 -26.85 14.78
N LEU A 649 19.45 -25.67 14.53
CA LEU A 649 20.08 -24.64 13.70
C LEU A 649 21.44 -24.18 14.28
N LEU A 650 21.49 -24.01 15.61
CA LEU A 650 22.66 -23.48 16.32
C LEU A 650 23.59 -24.59 16.85
N ASP A 651 23.30 -25.85 16.54
CA ASP A 651 24.13 -27.00 16.95
C ASP A 651 25.55 -26.92 16.40
N MET A 652 26.53 -26.82 17.29
CA MET A 652 27.97 -26.76 16.96
C MET A 652 28.49 -28.03 16.29
N GLY A 653 27.80 -29.17 16.44
CA GLY A 653 28.10 -30.44 15.77
C GLY A 653 27.71 -30.44 14.29
N THR A 654 26.97 -29.44 13.83
CA THR A 654 26.50 -29.34 12.43
C THR A 654 27.36 -28.33 11.67
N LYS A 655 27.75 -28.63 10.44
CA LYS A 655 28.30 -27.70 9.46
C LYS A 655 27.33 -27.59 8.28
N TRP A 656 27.13 -26.36 7.80
CA TRP A 656 26.29 -26.10 6.63
C TRP A 656 27.15 -26.06 5.35
N VAL A 657 26.64 -26.64 4.27
CA VAL A 657 27.28 -26.75 2.97
C VAL A 657 26.29 -26.37 1.90
N ASP A 658 26.66 -25.43 1.03
CA ASP A 658 25.86 -25.12 -0.17
C ASP A 658 25.92 -26.31 -1.13
N VAL A 659 24.76 -26.80 -1.57
CA VAL A 659 24.62 -27.92 -2.52
C VAL A 659 23.98 -27.52 -3.84
N SER A 660 23.48 -26.30 -3.92
CA SER A 660 22.86 -25.73 -5.12
C SER A 660 23.87 -25.01 -6.02
N GLY A 661 24.96 -24.51 -5.44
CA GLY A 661 25.98 -23.71 -6.12
C GLY A 661 25.61 -22.25 -6.30
N ASP A 662 24.41 -21.85 -5.94
CA ASP A 662 23.87 -20.48 -5.97
C ASP A 662 23.36 -20.01 -4.60
N GLU A 663 23.74 -20.74 -3.54
CA GLU A 663 23.36 -20.48 -2.16
C GLU A 663 21.84 -20.44 -1.92
N THR A 664 21.05 -21.25 -2.64
CA THR A 664 19.61 -21.35 -2.47
C THR A 664 19.22 -22.55 -1.59
N ARG A 665 20.04 -23.63 -1.60
CA ARG A 665 19.79 -24.84 -0.84
C ARG A 665 21.04 -25.38 -0.17
N PHE A 666 20.90 -25.84 1.08
CA PHE A 666 22.01 -26.24 1.93
C PHE A 666 21.78 -27.60 2.58
N GLU A 667 22.89 -28.31 2.88
CA GLU A 667 22.91 -29.48 3.74
C GLU A 667 23.61 -29.18 5.06
N GLY A 668 22.93 -29.45 6.16
CA GLY A 668 23.52 -29.52 7.50
C GLY A 668 24.15 -30.90 7.73
N ARG A 669 25.47 -30.97 7.79
CA ARG A 669 26.23 -32.21 7.94
C ARG A 669 26.87 -32.33 9.31
N ASP A 670 26.89 -33.51 9.83
CA ASP A 670 27.65 -33.84 11.05
C ASP A 670 29.14 -33.59 10.85
N ARG A 671 29.76 -32.81 11.74
CA ARG A 671 31.19 -32.42 11.59
C ARG A 671 32.16 -33.54 11.68
N ALA A 672 31.81 -34.61 12.40
CA ALA A 672 32.70 -35.76 12.61
C ALA A 672 32.60 -36.80 11.49
N THR A 673 31.39 -37.03 11.02
CA THR A 673 31.10 -38.16 10.10
C THR A 673 30.80 -37.71 8.66
N ASP A 674 30.58 -36.41 8.44
CA ASP A 674 30.11 -35.79 7.18
C ASP A 674 28.71 -36.29 6.72
N ALA A 675 27.99 -37.00 7.57
CA ALA A 675 26.65 -37.49 7.26
C ALA A 675 25.64 -36.30 7.22
N VAL A 676 24.74 -36.27 6.24
CA VAL A 676 23.66 -35.30 6.16
C VAL A 676 22.68 -35.52 7.31
N LYS A 677 22.44 -34.49 8.10
CA LYS A 677 21.45 -34.44 9.18
C LYS A 677 20.20 -33.71 8.77
N TRP A 678 20.37 -32.56 8.10
CA TRP A 678 19.31 -31.63 7.77
C TRP A 678 19.47 -31.07 6.35
N THR A 679 18.38 -30.58 5.79
CA THR A 679 18.41 -29.67 4.61
C THR A 679 17.77 -28.35 4.94
N ALA A 680 18.19 -27.27 4.27
CA ALA A 680 17.73 -25.92 4.56
C ALA A 680 17.66 -25.07 3.30
N SER A 681 16.79 -24.06 3.34
CA SER A 681 16.79 -22.92 2.43
C SER A 681 17.55 -21.72 3.03
N ARG A 682 17.70 -20.66 2.24
CA ARG A 682 18.23 -19.38 2.74
C ARG A 682 17.39 -18.82 3.89
N VAL A 683 16.05 -18.93 3.78
CA VAL A 683 15.11 -18.48 4.80
C VAL A 683 15.34 -19.14 6.15
N ASP A 684 15.78 -20.41 6.15
CA ASP A 684 16.06 -21.13 7.40
C ASP A 684 17.39 -20.67 8.00
N LEU A 685 18.43 -20.55 7.17
CA LEU A 685 19.78 -20.24 7.62
C LEU A 685 20.00 -18.78 8.02
N VAL A 686 19.16 -17.85 7.56
CA VAL A 686 19.27 -16.44 7.93
C VAL A 686 19.12 -16.23 9.45
N PHE A 687 18.35 -17.08 10.13
CA PHE A 687 18.20 -17.04 11.59
C PHE A 687 19.46 -17.48 12.36
N GLY A 688 20.42 -18.10 11.68
CA GLY A 688 21.74 -18.41 12.23
C GLY A 688 22.84 -17.46 11.73
N SER A 689 22.65 -16.82 10.57
CA SER A 689 23.69 -15.98 9.94
C SER A 689 23.54 -14.48 10.24
N ASN A 690 22.32 -13.92 10.17
CA ASN A 690 22.08 -12.52 10.52
C ASN A 690 22.19 -12.32 12.05
N SER A 691 23.00 -11.36 12.50
CA SER A 691 23.32 -11.16 13.92
C SER A 691 22.10 -10.87 14.81
N GLN A 692 21.12 -10.10 14.31
CA GLN A 692 19.91 -9.77 15.06
C GLN A 692 18.96 -10.96 15.12
N LEU A 693 18.72 -11.64 14.00
CA LEU A 693 17.86 -12.83 13.95
C LEU A 693 18.48 -14.00 14.73
N ARG A 694 19.82 -14.14 14.68
CA ARG A 694 20.53 -15.13 15.52
C ARG A 694 20.36 -14.87 17.00
N ALA A 695 20.45 -13.62 17.46
CA ALA A 695 20.21 -13.29 18.87
C ALA A 695 18.80 -13.69 19.32
N LEU A 696 17.79 -13.56 18.44
CA LEU A 696 16.43 -14.05 18.71
C LEU A 696 16.36 -15.58 18.71
N ALA A 697 17.02 -16.23 17.74
CA ALA A 697 17.12 -17.69 17.69
C ALA A 697 17.82 -18.26 18.94
N GLU A 698 18.90 -17.66 19.39
CA GLU A 698 19.61 -18.01 20.63
C GLU A 698 18.69 -17.91 21.86
N ALA A 699 17.85 -16.87 21.94
CA ALA A 699 16.90 -16.70 23.03
C ALA A 699 15.83 -17.83 23.06
N PHE A 700 15.49 -18.42 21.92
CA PHE A 700 14.59 -19.57 21.83
C PHE A 700 15.29 -20.94 21.90
N ALA A 701 16.60 -20.99 21.77
CA ALA A 701 17.38 -22.22 21.75
C ALA A 701 17.93 -22.65 23.12
N THR A 702 17.87 -21.79 24.16
CA THR A 702 18.36 -22.15 25.50
C THR A 702 17.56 -23.30 26.12
N SER A 703 18.16 -24.06 27.00
CA SER A 703 17.60 -25.30 27.59
C SER A 703 16.30 -25.08 28.39
N ASP A 704 16.03 -23.84 28.79
CA ASP A 704 14.83 -23.43 29.54
C ASP A 704 13.82 -22.63 28.68
N ALA A 705 14.09 -22.46 27.40
CA ALA A 705 13.31 -21.55 26.53
C ALA A 705 12.08 -22.17 25.89
N GLU A 706 11.90 -23.49 25.87
CA GLU A 706 10.78 -24.14 25.17
C GLU A 706 9.40 -23.58 25.62
N PRO A 707 9.12 -23.37 26.93
CA PRO A 707 7.86 -22.76 27.35
C PRO A 707 7.69 -21.31 26.86
N LEU A 708 8.76 -20.54 26.81
CA LEU A 708 8.76 -19.18 26.27
C LEU A 708 8.45 -19.19 24.77
N PHE A 709 9.12 -20.06 24.03
CA PHE A 709 8.92 -20.23 22.59
C PHE A 709 7.45 -20.60 22.29
N VAL A 710 6.90 -21.64 22.95
CA VAL A 710 5.51 -22.09 22.77
C VAL A 710 4.54 -20.91 23.01
N LYS A 711 4.73 -20.16 24.09
CA LYS A 711 3.92 -18.98 24.40
C LYS A 711 4.00 -17.92 23.30
N ARG A 712 5.21 -17.62 22.81
CA ARG A 712 5.43 -16.60 21.76
C ARG A 712 4.87 -17.04 20.41
N PHE A 713 5.03 -18.31 20.07
CA PHE A 713 4.43 -18.89 18.87
C PHE A 713 2.90 -18.75 18.89
N ILE A 714 2.25 -19.16 19.97
CA ILE A 714 0.78 -19.06 20.10
C ILE A 714 0.31 -17.62 19.98
N ALA A 715 1.00 -16.67 20.63
CA ALA A 715 0.64 -15.26 20.55
C ALA A 715 0.75 -14.72 19.11
N ALA A 716 1.85 -15.00 18.42
CA ALA A 716 2.05 -14.60 17.05
C ALA A 716 1.08 -15.29 16.07
N TRP A 717 0.80 -16.58 16.28
CA TRP A 717 -0.22 -17.31 15.53
C TRP A 717 -1.61 -16.68 15.67
N THR A 718 -2.04 -16.41 16.90
CA THR A 718 -3.34 -15.80 17.19
C THR A 718 -3.44 -14.42 16.52
N LYS A 719 -2.36 -13.63 16.57
CA LYS A 719 -2.30 -12.31 15.90
C LYS A 719 -2.57 -12.44 14.39
N VAL A 720 -1.97 -13.42 13.71
CA VAL A 720 -2.21 -13.65 12.27
C VAL A 720 -3.64 -14.14 12.02
N MET A 721 -4.14 -15.07 12.84
CA MET A 721 -5.50 -15.60 12.68
C MET A 721 -6.59 -14.55 12.89
N ASP A 722 -6.33 -13.56 13.72
CA ASP A 722 -7.28 -12.49 14.07
C ASP A 722 -7.00 -11.15 13.36
N ALA A 723 -6.02 -11.09 12.45
CA ALA A 723 -5.58 -9.85 11.81
C ALA A 723 -6.70 -9.10 11.06
N ASP A 724 -7.68 -9.83 10.52
CA ASP A 724 -8.84 -9.30 9.79
C ASP A 724 -10.13 -9.20 10.63
N ARG A 725 -10.01 -9.29 11.98
CA ARG A 725 -11.16 -9.22 12.90
C ARG A 725 -11.49 -7.78 13.30
N PHE A 726 -11.86 -6.96 12.33
CA PHE A 726 -12.21 -5.55 12.57
C PHE A 726 -13.51 -5.40 13.36
N GLY A 727 -13.43 -4.76 14.53
CA GLY A 727 -14.59 -4.47 15.39
C GLY A 727 -15.09 -5.64 16.24
N ALA A 728 -14.37 -6.74 16.33
CA ALA A 728 -14.60 -7.78 17.34
C ALA A 728 -13.76 -7.43 18.60
N ALA A 729 -14.28 -6.49 19.42
CA ALA A 729 -13.78 -6.25 20.78
C ALA A 729 -14.55 -7.08 21.78
#